data_751bb43fa87eafaa4d8556c1039eb1c3
#
_entry.id   751bb43fa87eafaa4d8556c1039eb1c3
#
_cell.length_a   1.000
_cell.length_b   1.000
_cell.length_c   1.000
_cell.angle_alpha   90.00
_cell.angle_beta   90.00
_cell.angle_gamma   90.00
#
_symmetry.space_group_name_H-M   'P 1'
#
loop_
_entity.id
_entity.type
_entity.pdbx_description
1 polymer ?
#
loop_
_entity_poly.entity_id
_entity_poly.type
_entity_poly.pdbx_seq_one_letter_code
_entity_poly.pdbx_strand_id
1 'polypeptide(L)'
;MALPTFRPLQQIRALSKGSLDQLSIKSKLILMLLLASGLSTLLTALLGYRSGQINLSDRVFNQLTSIRASKAYQIESYFRNIQNHTQTLSEDLSIVAAVQQFDAAFQQLEKATPPPATDQALQTYYNNNFLPRLLKSNSGTPNLQAYLPTDPAARILQNLYIASNPNPVGKKQRLLAAADGSAYSEVHRRYHPAFRNIVAKFGYYDMFLINPQGEIVYTVFKETDYATSLQKGPYRDSNLARLVGAVIASKQKDFTRLEDFSPYAPSYGAPASFIAAPIHDGSRLVGVLAFQIPLDEINRVMTGNQQWVKDGLGESGEAILVGNDNLMRSASRFYLEDPKGFLALVKARGAKQEEIALLGQSTILHQPVATQDVVKALAGETGTLQVDDYRGVPVLSAFAPLDIQGLKWVILAQMDLSEAYAPVNAFRRQILIAVTLLFLLVTLLAMALAHLFVKPVQQLIDSARRVTSGELTGIPDLKSKDEFGELGQSFNSMVQSLQTQTELVDQKNQENERVLFSVFPSAIARRLQRGETQIAEEVNNVAVLFADLKGFSRLVSTLSAYESLTVLNDLVGSFDDLSEQFGVEKVKTIGDNYLAVCGLSVPYLDHDKRTLDFAIEMQALLRRFNIERGYQLSLQIGIHSGDIVAGIVGKSRVVYDIWGDTVKQAHTLSQSCPAGAVVVSEVVHHRLEDLYSFESAHGAGDVQSWRLTSAKVVASLS
;
A
#
# COMPACT_ATOMS: atom_id res chain seq x y z
N MET A 1 25.43 -2.34 28.33
CA MET A 1 25.11 -1.12 29.08
C MET A 1 23.97 -1.43 30.03
N ALA A 2 24.19 -1.33 31.35
CA ALA A 2 23.28 -1.77 32.41
C ALA A 2 22.08 -0.83 32.50
N LEU A 3 20.87 -1.44 32.60
CA LEU A 3 19.62 -0.73 32.84
C LEU A 3 19.61 -0.11 34.25
N PRO A 4 19.16 1.13 34.43
CA PRO A 4 19.04 1.72 35.76
C PRO A 4 17.87 1.09 36.52
N THR A 5 18.16 0.64 37.73
CA THR A 5 17.21 0.09 38.68
C THR A 5 16.16 1.12 39.12
N PHE A 6 14.92 0.84 38.82
CA PHE A 6 13.76 1.64 39.23
C PHE A 6 13.54 1.55 40.76
N ARG A 7 13.87 2.60 41.52
CA ARG A 7 13.35 2.86 42.85
C ARG A 7 12.37 4.03 42.82
N PRO A 8 11.09 3.80 42.64
CA PRO A 8 10.13 4.85 42.99
C PRO A 8 8.84 4.43 43.67
N LEU A 9 8.58 3.17 44.01
CA LEU A 9 7.25 2.80 44.56
C LEU A 9 7.04 3.12 46.03
N GLN A 10 8.11 3.32 46.84
CA GLN A 10 7.97 3.65 48.26
C GLN A 10 7.85 5.15 48.53
N GLN A 11 8.42 6.01 47.72
CA GLN A 11 8.27 7.46 47.88
C GLN A 11 6.92 8.00 47.41
N ILE A 12 6.28 7.35 46.41
CA ILE A 12 4.94 7.70 45.95
C ILE A 12 3.88 7.38 47.00
N ARG A 13 4.07 6.30 47.80
CA ARG A 13 3.14 5.90 48.87
C ARG A 13 3.10 6.87 50.07
N ALA A 14 4.18 7.55 50.36
CA ALA A 14 4.27 8.52 51.49
C ALA A 14 3.69 9.88 51.15
N LEU A 15 3.77 10.32 49.87
CA LEU A 15 3.20 11.58 49.40
C LEU A 15 1.68 11.53 49.15
N SER A 16 1.12 10.30 48.97
CA SER A 16 -0.28 10.14 48.57
C SER A 16 -1.28 10.08 49.73
N LYS A 17 -0.87 9.67 51.00
CA LYS A 17 -1.83 9.53 52.10
C LYS A 17 -2.19 10.84 52.78
N GLY A 18 -1.28 11.82 52.83
CA GLY A 18 -1.56 13.08 53.53
C GLY A 18 -2.29 14.13 52.68
N SER A 19 -2.09 14.12 51.35
CA SER A 19 -2.69 15.17 50.48
C SER A 19 -4.05 14.74 49.88
N LEU A 20 -4.29 13.44 49.70
CA LEU A 20 -5.58 12.94 49.21
C LEU A 20 -6.70 13.07 50.25
N ASP A 21 -6.37 12.95 51.52
CA ASP A 21 -7.39 13.05 52.60
C ASP A 21 -7.90 14.49 52.77
N GLN A 22 -7.14 15.47 52.37
CA GLN A 22 -7.53 16.91 52.44
C GLN A 22 -8.34 17.35 51.22
N LEU A 23 -8.41 16.56 50.14
CA LEU A 23 -9.20 16.90 48.96
C LEU A 23 -10.69 16.71 49.21
N SER A 24 -11.50 17.62 48.67
CA SER A 24 -12.96 17.49 48.68
C SER A 24 -13.39 16.25 47.88
N ILE A 25 -14.55 15.66 48.19
CA ILE A 25 -15.15 14.55 47.43
C ILE A 25 -15.25 14.90 45.96
N LYS A 26 -15.59 16.16 45.64
CA LYS A 26 -15.63 16.68 44.29
C LYS A 26 -14.28 16.50 43.56
N SER A 27 -13.19 16.92 44.20
CA SER A 27 -11.84 16.82 43.63
C SER A 27 -11.36 15.38 43.51
N LYS A 28 -11.70 14.52 44.46
CA LYS A 28 -11.39 13.08 44.41
C LYS A 28 -12.08 12.38 43.25
N LEU A 29 -13.36 12.65 43.03
CA LEU A 29 -14.13 12.09 41.91
C LEU A 29 -13.59 12.56 40.55
N ILE A 30 -13.33 13.86 40.41
CA ILE A 30 -12.75 14.42 39.19
C ILE A 30 -11.39 13.79 38.92
N LEU A 31 -10.51 13.69 39.92
CA LEU A 31 -9.17 13.12 39.78
C LEU A 31 -9.24 11.63 39.39
N MET A 32 -10.12 10.86 40.01
CA MET A 32 -10.31 9.43 39.73
C MET A 32 -10.79 9.19 38.28
N LEU A 33 -11.78 9.98 37.82
CA LEU A 33 -12.30 9.89 36.45
C LEU A 33 -11.24 10.31 35.44
N LEU A 34 -10.49 11.38 35.72
CA LEU A 34 -9.41 11.84 34.85
C LEU A 34 -8.26 10.85 34.77
N LEU A 35 -7.87 10.23 35.90
CA LEU A 35 -6.81 9.22 35.92
C LEU A 35 -7.23 7.95 35.18
N ALA A 36 -8.43 7.44 35.44
CA ALA A 36 -8.94 6.25 34.77
C ALA A 36 -9.08 6.45 33.26
N SER A 37 -9.69 7.55 32.86
CA SER A 37 -9.85 7.93 31.46
C SER A 37 -8.49 8.22 30.79
N GLY A 38 -7.62 8.99 31.44
CA GLY A 38 -6.31 9.32 30.93
C GLY A 38 -5.43 8.08 30.72
N LEU A 39 -5.41 7.15 31.68
CA LEU A 39 -4.64 5.91 31.58
C LEU A 39 -5.17 5.00 30.46
N SER A 40 -6.48 4.83 30.36
CA SER A 40 -7.12 4.04 29.30
C SER A 40 -6.85 4.63 27.93
N THR A 41 -7.02 5.94 27.79
CA THR A 41 -6.79 6.64 26.52
C THR A 41 -5.31 6.61 26.10
N LEU A 42 -4.41 6.78 27.06
CA LEU A 42 -2.96 6.71 26.81
C LEU A 42 -2.56 5.30 26.35
N LEU A 43 -3.06 4.26 27.03
CA LEU A 43 -2.77 2.87 26.66
C LEU A 43 -3.28 2.54 25.26
N THR A 44 -4.51 2.94 24.95
CA THR A 44 -5.11 2.72 23.63
C THR A 44 -4.35 3.49 22.53
N ALA A 45 -3.97 4.73 22.82
CA ALA A 45 -3.18 5.56 21.89
C ALA A 45 -1.79 4.96 21.62
N LEU A 46 -1.11 4.46 22.66
CA LEU A 46 0.20 3.80 22.52
C LEU A 46 0.10 2.49 21.74
N LEU A 47 -0.89 1.66 22.02
CA LEU A 47 -1.11 0.41 21.29
C LEU A 47 -1.48 0.68 19.83
N GLY A 48 -2.37 1.63 19.58
CA GLY A 48 -2.77 2.04 18.23
C GLY A 48 -1.59 2.62 17.43
N TYR A 49 -0.77 3.44 18.06
CA TYR A 49 0.43 4.00 17.42
C TYR A 49 1.45 2.91 17.06
N ARG A 50 1.78 2.01 18.02
CA ARG A 50 2.71 0.89 17.75
C ARG A 50 2.20 -0.04 16.67
N SER A 51 0.93 -0.43 16.75
CA SER A 51 0.32 -1.31 15.74
C SER A 51 0.30 -0.63 14.36
N GLY A 52 -0.03 0.65 14.31
CA GLY A 52 -0.01 1.43 13.07
C GLY A 52 1.38 1.52 12.45
N GLN A 53 2.41 1.74 13.27
CA GLN A 53 3.80 1.82 12.80
C GLN A 53 4.30 0.49 12.23
N ILE A 54 4.07 -0.62 12.93
CA ILE A 54 4.47 -1.97 12.49
C ILE A 54 3.75 -2.34 11.18
N ASN A 55 2.43 -2.27 11.17
CA ASN A 55 1.62 -2.65 10.01
C ASN A 55 1.93 -1.80 8.77
N LEU A 56 2.27 -0.52 8.95
CA LEU A 56 2.60 0.34 7.83
C LEU A 56 4.00 0.07 7.30
N SER A 57 4.98 -0.17 8.19
CA SER A 57 6.33 -0.59 7.79
C SER A 57 6.28 -1.88 6.98
N ASP A 58 5.55 -2.89 7.46
CA ASP A 58 5.38 -4.16 6.74
C ASP A 58 4.70 -3.96 5.38
N ARG A 59 3.71 -3.08 5.30
CA ARG A 59 3.04 -2.77 4.03
C ARG A 59 4.00 -2.12 3.04
N VAL A 60 4.80 -1.15 3.47
CA VAL A 60 5.78 -0.48 2.61
C VAL A 60 6.89 -1.47 2.20
N PHE A 61 7.39 -2.30 3.10
CA PHE A 61 8.35 -3.34 2.76
C PHE A 61 7.80 -4.35 1.74
N ASN A 62 6.54 -4.77 1.90
CA ASN A 62 5.89 -5.67 0.93
C ASN A 62 5.74 -5.00 -0.44
N GLN A 63 5.38 -3.71 -0.47
CA GLN A 63 5.30 -2.91 -1.68
C GLN A 63 6.66 -2.80 -2.36
N LEU A 64 7.71 -2.38 -1.63
CA LEU A 64 9.07 -2.28 -2.15
C LEU A 64 9.60 -3.64 -2.62
N THR A 65 9.31 -4.72 -1.88
CA THR A 65 9.65 -6.09 -2.28
C THR A 65 9.00 -6.48 -3.60
N SER A 66 7.74 -6.13 -3.78
CA SER A 66 7.00 -6.42 -5.03
C SER A 66 7.56 -5.62 -6.21
N ILE A 67 7.84 -4.33 -6.00
CA ILE A 67 8.45 -3.48 -7.02
C ILE A 67 9.84 -4.00 -7.38
N ARG A 68 10.68 -4.27 -6.38
CA ARG A 68 12.01 -4.84 -6.58
C ARG A 68 11.94 -6.15 -7.38
N ALA A 69 11.06 -7.08 -6.98
CA ALA A 69 10.92 -8.38 -7.66
C ALA A 69 10.44 -8.22 -9.11
N SER A 70 9.49 -7.32 -9.36
CA SER A 70 9.01 -7.01 -10.71
C SER A 70 10.11 -6.44 -11.59
N LYS A 71 10.86 -5.45 -11.08
CA LYS A 71 11.97 -4.83 -11.84
C LYS A 71 13.14 -5.80 -12.00
N ALA A 72 13.45 -6.63 -10.98
CA ALA A 72 14.44 -7.70 -11.09
C ALA A 72 14.10 -8.65 -12.23
N TYR A 73 12.86 -9.16 -12.26
CA TYR A 73 12.40 -10.05 -13.32
C TYR A 73 12.49 -9.41 -14.72
N GLN A 74 12.15 -8.12 -14.84
CA GLN A 74 12.25 -7.41 -16.11
C GLN A 74 13.72 -7.29 -16.58
N ILE A 75 14.64 -6.95 -15.67
CA ILE A 75 16.07 -6.83 -15.98
C ILE A 75 16.66 -8.21 -16.31
N GLU A 76 16.41 -9.23 -15.51
CA GLU A 76 16.87 -10.60 -15.77
C GLU A 76 16.33 -11.13 -17.10
N SER A 77 15.05 -10.90 -17.38
CA SER A 77 14.42 -11.28 -18.64
C SER A 77 15.02 -10.53 -19.83
N TYR A 78 15.31 -9.25 -19.67
CA TYR A 78 15.97 -8.45 -20.68
C TYR A 78 17.35 -9.03 -21.04
N PHE A 79 18.19 -9.30 -20.05
CA PHE A 79 19.51 -9.89 -20.27
C PHE A 79 19.42 -11.31 -20.84
N ARG A 80 18.51 -12.13 -20.37
CA ARG A 80 18.26 -13.47 -20.92
C ARG A 80 17.85 -13.42 -22.39
N ASN A 81 16.98 -12.49 -22.76
CA ASN A 81 16.56 -12.30 -24.14
C ASN A 81 17.72 -11.85 -25.03
N ILE A 82 18.55 -10.91 -24.56
CA ILE A 82 19.76 -10.47 -25.27
C ILE A 82 20.73 -11.66 -25.46
N GLN A 83 20.91 -12.48 -24.43
CA GLN A 83 21.78 -13.64 -24.44
C GLN A 83 21.32 -14.66 -25.50
N ASN A 84 20.03 -15.04 -25.45
CA ASN A 84 19.44 -15.96 -26.42
C ASN A 84 19.49 -15.39 -27.85
N HIS A 85 19.23 -14.09 -28.01
CA HIS A 85 19.27 -13.44 -29.31
C HIS A 85 20.70 -13.40 -29.87
N THR A 86 21.68 -13.07 -29.05
CA THR A 86 23.10 -13.05 -29.46
C THR A 86 23.58 -14.44 -29.88
N GLN A 87 23.21 -15.47 -29.11
CA GLN A 87 23.54 -16.85 -29.46
C GLN A 87 22.89 -17.26 -30.77
N THR A 88 21.57 -17.05 -30.92
CA THR A 88 20.86 -17.40 -32.14
C THR A 88 21.44 -16.72 -33.36
N LEU A 89 21.78 -15.43 -33.26
CA LEU A 89 22.37 -14.69 -34.38
C LEU A 89 23.81 -15.15 -34.67
N SER A 90 24.57 -15.58 -33.68
CA SER A 90 25.94 -16.07 -33.92
C SER A 90 25.95 -17.41 -34.72
N GLU A 91 24.82 -18.13 -34.74
CA GLU A 91 24.63 -19.35 -35.49
C GLU A 91 23.97 -19.13 -36.88
N ASP A 92 23.49 -17.88 -37.15
CA ASP A 92 22.84 -17.55 -38.41
C ASP A 92 23.84 -17.61 -39.57
N LEU A 93 23.46 -18.35 -40.63
CA LEU A 93 24.31 -18.56 -41.79
C LEU A 93 24.69 -17.23 -42.50
N SER A 94 23.83 -16.23 -42.44
CA SER A 94 24.13 -14.90 -43.00
C SER A 94 25.21 -14.19 -42.20
N ILE A 95 25.22 -14.34 -40.88
CA ILE A 95 26.26 -13.78 -40.02
C ILE A 95 27.57 -14.52 -40.23
N VAL A 96 27.53 -15.85 -40.29
CA VAL A 96 28.73 -16.68 -40.63
C VAL A 96 29.32 -16.25 -41.96
N ALA A 97 28.51 -16.14 -43.02
CA ALA A 97 28.98 -15.70 -44.31
C ALA A 97 29.49 -14.25 -44.31
N ALA A 98 28.83 -13.37 -43.56
CA ALA A 98 29.24 -11.98 -43.45
C ALA A 98 30.61 -11.83 -42.79
N VAL A 99 30.84 -12.47 -41.62
CA VAL A 99 32.13 -12.34 -40.93
C VAL A 99 33.28 -12.86 -41.79
N GLN A 100 33.09 -13.98 -42.48
CA GLN A 100 34.09 -14.52 -43.41
C GLN A 100 34.39 -13.58 -44.58
N GLN A 101 33.35 -12.98 -45.20
CA GLN A 101 33.54 -12.04 -46.31
C GLN A 101 34.16 -10.73 -45.83
N PHE A 102 33.75 -10.20 -44.69
CA PHE A 102 34.38 -9.01 -44.09
C PHE A 102 35.85 -9.27 -43.73
N ASP A 103 36.15 -10.41 -43.11
CA ASP A 103 37.54 -10.76 -42.76
C ASP A 103 38.38 -10.90 -44.01
N ALA A 104 37.95 -11.63 -45.05
CA ALA A 104 38.67 -11.80 -46.29
C ALA A 104 38.95 -10.41 -46.97
N ALA A 105 37.98 -9.52 -46.98
CA ALA A 105 38.15 -8.18 -47.54
C ALA A 105 39.04 -7.29 -46.64
N PHE A 106 38.94 -7.43 -45.32
CA PHE A 106 39.81 -6.75 -44.35
C PHE A 106 41.25 -7.13 -44.51
N GLN A 107 41.56 -8.44 -44.64
CA GLN A 107 42.92 -8.95 -44.86
C GLN A 107 43.55 -8.47 -46.18
N GLN A 108 42.72 -8.11 -47.21
CA GLN A 108 43.27 -7.45 -48.40
C GLN A 108 43.71 -6.03 -48.10
N LEU A 109 42.98 -5.27 -47.30
CA LEU A 109 43.29 -3.93 -46.88
C LEU A 109 44.51 -3.85 -45.94
N GLU A 110 44.75 -4.90 -45.14
CA GLU A 110 45.96 -5.02 -44.33
C GLU A 110 47.26 -5.03 -45.16
N LYS A 111 47.17 -5.52 -46.38
CA LYS A 111 48.31 -5.56 -47.33
C LYS A 111 48.35 -4.30 -48.21
N ALA A 112 47.39 -3.41 -48.14
CA ALA A 112 47.31 -2.22 -48.93
C ALA A 112 48.07 -1.06 -48.31
N THR A 113 48.62 -0.18 -49.12
CA THR A 113 49.23 1.06 -48.65
C THR A 113 48.17 2.12 -48.50
N PRO A 114 47.98 2.67 -47.28
CA PRO A 114 47.01 3.75 -47.09
C PRO A 114 47.31 4.98 -47.99
N PRO A 115 46.28 5.63 -48.55
CA PRO A 115 46.47 6.85 -49.33
C PRO A 115 47.23 7.94 -48.55
N PRO A 116 48.07 8.76 -49.14
CA PRO A 116 48.92 9.76 -48.46
C PRO A 116 48.16 10.73 -47.54
N ALA A 117 46.94 11.12 -47.92
CA ALA A 117 46.11 12.03 -47.11
C ALA A 117 45.41 11.36 -45.89
N THR A 118 45.48 10.03 -45.75
CA THR A 118 44.75 9.29 -44.72
C THR A 118 45.10 9.74 -43.32
N ASP A 119 46.39 9.83 -43.01
CA ASP A 119 46.86 10.20 -41.69
C ASP A 119 46.48 11.61 -41.27
N GLN A 120 46.54 12.54 -42.20
CA GLN A 120 46.14 13.92 -41.95
C GLN A 120 44.60 14.01 -41.69
N ALA A 121 43.80 13.26 -42.44
CA ALA A 121 42.35 13.22 -42.25
C ALA A 121 41.98 12.61 -40.91
N LEU A 122 42.64 11.50 -40.51
CA LEU A 122 42.44 10.85 -39.23
C LEU A 122 42.88 11.78 -38.08
N GLN A 123 44.05 12.37 -38.11
CA GLN A 123 44.54 13.31 -37.10
C GLN A 123 43.57 14.48 -36.93
N THR A 124 43.06 15.03 -38.06
CA THR A 124 42.08 16.12 -38.04
C THR A 124 40.77 15.67 -37.38
N TYR A 125 40.27 14.48 -37.73
CA TYR A 125 39.05 13.94 -37.12
C TYR A 125 39.22 13.71 -35.63
N TYR A 126 40.29 13.04 -35.19
CA TYR A 126 40.55 12.74 -33.80
C TYR A 126 40.71 14.02 -32.95
N ASN A 127 41.46 15.00 -33.43
CA ASN A 127 41.65 16.26 -32.72
C ASN A 127 40.37 17.10 -32.62
N ASN A 128 39.55 17.13 -33.66
CA ASN A 128 38.41 18.05 -33.75
C ASN A 128 37.09 17.38 -33.24
N ASN A 129 36.99 16.06 -33.31
CA ASN A 129 35.74 15.36 -33.01
C ASN A 129 35.83 14.36 -31.83
N PHE A 130 36.89 13.58 -31.74
CA PHE A 130 37.02 12.53 -30.73
C PHE A 130 37.59 13.08 -29.42
N LEU A 131 38.78 13.64 -29.43
CA LEU A 131 39.46 14.09 -28.21
C LEU A 131 38.68 15.14 -27.41
N PRO A 132 38.07 16.19 -28.04
CA PRO A 132 37.32 17.17 -27.28
C PRO A 132 36.10 16.60 -26.56
N ARG A 133 35.52 15.52 -27.11
CA ARG A 133 34.39 14.81 -26.44
C ARG A 133 34.88 13.90 -25.35
N LEU A 134 35.97 13.18 -25.58
CA LEU A 134 36.57 12.30 -24.55
C LEU A 134 37.07 13.11 -23.34
N LEU A 135 37.64 14.32 -23.58
CA LEU A 135 38.05 15.24 -22.52
C LEU A 135 36.92 15.70 -21.60
N LYS A 136 35.68 15.75 -22.09
CA LYS A 136 34.54 16.14 -21.28
C LYS A 136 34.20 15.07 -20.24
N SER A 137 34.52 13.81 -20.50
CA SER A 137 34.22 12.66 -19.64
C SER A 137 35.44 12.13 -18.85
N ASN A 138 36.64 12.63 -19.12
CA ASN A 138 37.87 12.18 -18.45
C ASN A 138 38.68 13.35 -17.89
N SER A 139 39.18 13.18 -16.67
CA SER A 139 40.02 14.16 -15.96
C SER A 139 41.45 14.24 -16.48
N GLY A 140 41.85 13.47 -17.52
CA GLY A 140 43.19 13.41 -18.06
C GLY A 140 43.34 14.11 -19.42
N THR A 141 44.55 14.48 -19.80
CA THR A 141 44.90 14.91 -21.17
C THR A 141 45.16 13.69 -22.04
N PRO A 142 44.21 13.23 -22.86
CA PRO A 142 44.42 12.07 -23.70
C PRO A 142 45.49 12.36 -24.78
N ASN A 143 46.44 11.46 -24.90
CA ASN A 143 47.46 11.55 -25.96
C ASN A 143 46.86 11.04 -27.29
N LEU A 144 46.84 11.89 -28.31
CA LEU A 144 46.35 11.54 -29.63
C LEU A 144 46.97 10.24 -30.16
N GLN A 145 48.28 10.08 -30.02
CA GLN A 145 49.00 8.91 -30.53
C GLN A 145 48.58 7.59 -29.93
N ALA A 146 48.06 7.63 -28.73
CA ALA A 146 47.53 6.43 -28.04
C ALA A 146 46.24 5.87 -28.64
N TYR A 147 45.51 6.70 -29.42
CA TYR A 147 44.21 6.35 -30.03
C TYR A 147 44.24 6.18 -31.53
N LEU A 148 45.28 6.72 -32.23
CA LEU A 148 45.38 6.59 -33.69
C LEU A 148 45.62 5.14 -34.10
N PRO A 149 44.90 4.61 -35.10
CA PRO A 149 45.13 3.31 -35.64
C PRO A 149 46.48 3.21 -36.31
N THR A 150 47.21 2.11 -36.09
CA THR A 150 48.51 1.85 -36.71
C THR A 150 48.44 0.92 -37.91
N ASP A 151 47.45 0.03 -37.93
CA ASP A 151 47.28 -1.01 -38.92
C ASP A 151 46.77 -0.44 -40.25
N PRO A 152 47.24 -0.87 -41.41
CA PRO A 152 46.85 -0.34 -42.74
C PRO A 152 45.34 -0.38 -42.99
N ALA A 153 44.71 -1.53 -42.72
CA ALA A 153 43.25 -1.65 -42.90
C ALA A 153 42.46 -0.69 -41.98
N ALA A 154 42.88 -0.55 -40.73
CA ALA A 154 42.27 0.34 -39.78
C ALA A 154 42.36 1.81 -40.25
N ARG A 155 43.54 2.24 -40.73
CA ARG A 155 43.75 3.57 -41.24
C ARG A 155 42.89 3.85 -42.46
N ILE A 156 42.86 2.94 -43.42
CA ILE A 156 42.05 3.06 -44.64
C ILE A 156 40.56 3.12 -44.30
N LEU A 157 40.07 2.15 -43.51
CA LEU A 157 38.64 2.02 -43.21
C LEU A 157 38.13 3.15 -42.28
N GLN A 158 38.91 3.56 -41.31
CA GLN A 158 38.51 4.72 -40.49
C GLN A 158 38.54 6.04 -41.28
N ASN A 159 39.47 6.19 -42.22
CA ASN A 159 39.39 7.32 -43.11
C ASN A 159 38.11 7.30 -43.94
N LEU A 160 37.77 6.18 -44.59
CA LEU A 160 36.61 6.06 -45.46
C LEU A 160 35.27 6.18 -44.72
N TYR A 161 35.15 5.48 -43.58
CA TYR A 161 33.88 5.33 -42.91
C TYR A 161 33.70 6.27 -41.71
N ILE A 162 34.75 6.90 -41.21
CA ILE A 162 34.70 7.84 -40.09
C ILE A 162 35.12 9.25 -40.54
N ALA A 163 36.41 9.48 -40.88
CA ALA A 163 36.92 10.81 -41.12
C ALA A 163 36.30 11.48 -42.36
N SER A 164 36.28 10.78 -43.49
CA SER A 164 35.73 11.25 -44.75
C SER A 164 34.25 10.94 -44.96
N ASN A 165 33.60 10.29 -43.98
CA ASN A 165 32.16 10.00 -44.04
C ASN A 165 31.34 11.30 -43.91
N PRO A 166 30.47 11.63 -44.89
CA PRO A 166 29.75 12.91 -44.93
C PRO A 166 28.73 13.06 -43.80
N ASN A 167 28.31 11.95 -43.19
CA ASN A 167 27.36 12.00 -42.09
C ASN A 167 28.02 12.53 -40.81
N PRO A 168 27.29 13.26 -39.94
CA PRO A 168 27.86 13.78 -38.71
C PRO A 168 28.19 12.65 -37.72
N VAL A 169 28.98 12.95 -36.71
CA VAL A 169 29.27 12.05 -35.59
C VAL A 169 27.97 11.60 -34.94
N GLY A 170 27.86 10.32 -34.61
CA GLY A 170 26.61 9.66 -34.10
C GLY A 170 25.62 9.30 -35.20
N LYS A 171 25.90 9.56 -36.47
CA LYS A 171 25.08 9.17 -37.65
C LYS A 171 25.91 8.57 -38.78
N LYS A 172 27.15 8.13 -38.48
CA LYS A 172 28.07 7.55 -39.45
C LYS A 172 27.51 6.28 -40.10
N GLN A 173 26.67 5.52 -39.40
CA GLN A 173 25.94 4.31 -39.85
C GLN A 173 24.98 4.59 -41.03
N ARG A 174 24.75 5.83 -41.43
CA ARG A 174 23.92 6.17 -42.59
C ARG A 174 24.65 5.94 -43.92
N LEU A 175 25.98 5.87 -43.91
CA LEU A 175 26.76 5.57 -45.10
C LEU A 175 26.61 4.11 -45.48
N LEU A 176 25.99 3.87 -46.64
CA LEU A 176 25.76 2.51 -47.12
C LEU A 176 27.06 1.81 -47.51
N ALA A 177 27.95 2.48 -48.20
CA ALA A 177 29.28 2.02 -48.56
C ALA A 177 30.15 3.24 -49.02
N ALA A 178 31.45 3.16 -48.81
CA ALA A 178 32.37 4.10 -49.40
C ALA A 178 32.43 3.87 -50.91
N ALA A 179 32.75 4.95 -51.68
CA ALA A 179 32.84 4.88 -53.12
C ALA A 179 34.30 4.65 -53.57
N ASP A 180 34.99 3.70 -52.94
CA ASP A 180 36.42 3.38 -53.16
C ASP A 180 36.64 2.16 -54.05
N GLY A 181 35.56 1.45 -54.44
CA GLY A 181 35.62 0.27 -55.28
C GLY A 181 36.25 -0.97 -54.61
N SER A 182 36.55 -0.94 -53.32
CA SER A 182 37.11 -2.07 -52.60
C SER A 182 36.13 -3.22 -52.41
N ALA A 183 36.68 -4.43 -52.34
CA ALA A 183 35.87 -5.60 -51.95
C ALA A 183 35.19 -5.39 -50.58
N TYR A 184 35.82 -4.67 -49.65
CA TYR A 184 35.24 -4.35 -48.37
C TYR A 184 33.95 -3.51 -48.49
N SER A 185 33.98 -2.47 -49.34
CA SER A 185 32.82 -1.61 -49.53
C SER A 185 31.66 -2.34 -50.22
N GLU A 186 31.93 -3.33 -51.06
CA GLU A 186 30.88 -4.19 -51.62
C GLU A 186 30.25 -5.12 -50.59
N VAL A 187 31.06 -5.75 -49.75
CA VAL A 187 30.55 -6.54 -48.61
C VAL A 187 29.74 -5.68 -47.66
N HIS A 188 30.24 -4.48 -47.35
CA HIS A 188 29.53 -3.52 -46.51
C HIS A 188 28.16 -3.14 -47.11
N ARG A 189 28.10 -2.85 -48.40
CA ARG A 189 26.85 -2.52 -49.10
C ARG A 189 25.81 -3.64 -48.98
N ARG A 190 26.26 -4.90 -49.03
CA ARG A 190 25.41 -6.08 -48.95
C ARG A 190 24.80 -6.27 -47.56
N TYR A 191 25.59 -6.22 -46.54
CA TYR A 191 25.16 -6.63 -45.18
C TYR A 191 24.74 -5.46 -44.28
N HIS A 192 25.31 -4.28 -44.46
CA HIS A 192 25.07 -3.13 -43.59
C HIS A 192 23.60 -2.75 -43.40
N PRO A 193 22.71 -2.76 -44.41
CA PRO A 193 21.30 -2.46 -44.22
C PRO A 193 20.59 -3.43 -43.25
N ALA A 194 20.90 -4.74 -43.34
CA ALA A 194 20.33 -5.75 -42.47
C ALA A 194 20.83 -5.58 -41.02
N PHE A 195 22.13 -5.38 -40.84
CA PHE A 195 22.74 -5.21 -39.52
C PHE A 195 22.28 -3.91 -38.83
N ARG A 196 22.17 -2.83 -39.59
CA ARG A 196 21.57 -1.60 -39.06
C ARG A 196 20.12 -1.77 -38.63
N ASN A 197 19.34 -2.58 -39.35
CA ASN A 197 17.97 -2.90 -38.98
C ASN A 197 17.91 -3.76 -37.71
N ILE A 198 18.82 -4.74 -37.54
CA ILE A 198 18.93 -5.52 -36.30
C ILE A 198 19.17 -4.59 -35.12
N VAL A 199 20.22 -3.76 -35.20
CA VAL A 199 20.56 -2.80 -34.14
C VAL A 199 19.37 -1.89 -33.82
N ALA A 200 18.72 -1.30 -34.83
CA ALA A 200 17.60 -0.39 -34.64
C ALA A 200 16.34 -1.05 -34.07
N LYS A 201 15.99 -2.28 -34.54
CA LYS A 201 14.76 -2.95 -34.13
C LYS A 201 14.86 -3.59 -32.73
N PHE A 202 16.04 -4.11 -32.39
CA PHE A 202 16.27 -4.74 -31.10
C PHE A 202 16.84 -3.76 -30.05
N GLY A 203 17.08 -2.50 -30.48
CA GLY A 203 17.49 -1.46 -29.57
C GLY A 203 18.93 -1.57 -29.07
N TYR A 204 19.80 -2.31 -29.72
CA TYR A 204 21.23 -2.32 -29.36
C TYR A 204 21.88 -0.98 -29.64
N TYR A 205 22.96 -0.66 -28.91
CA TYR A 205 23.74 0.51 -29.21
C TYR A 205 24.60 0.28 -30.45
N ASP A 206 25.37 -0.83 -30.53
CA ASP A 206 26.16 -1.22 -31.69
C ASP A 206 26.21 -2.76 -31.84
N MET A 207 26.63 -3.21 -33.03
CA MET A 207 26.88 -4.60 -33.37
C MET A 207 28.25 -4.71 -34.00
N PHE A 208 29.03 -5.68 -33.53
CA PHE A 208 30.42 -5.91 -33.98
C PHE A 208 30.55 -7.30 -34.60
N LEU A 209 31.28 -7.38 -35.69
CA LEU A 209 31.88 -8.61 -36.17
C LEU A 209 33.39 -8.54 -36.00
N ILE A 210 33.93 -9.51 -35.29
CA ILE A 210 35.36 -9.57 -34.94
C ILE A 210 35.93 -10.87 -35.48
N ASN A 211 37.08 -10.86 -36.10
CA ASN A 211 37.72 -12.04 -36.62
C ASN A 211 38.42 -12.85 -35.49
N PRO A 212 38.90 -14.08 -35.76
CA PRO A 212 39.61 -14.89 -34.74
C PRO A 212 40.90 -14.27 -34.22
N GLN A 213 41.47 -13.29 -34.91
CA GLN A 213 42.67 -12.53 -34.51
C GLN A 213 42.32 -11.37 -33.56
N GLY A 214 41.01 -11.17 -33.28
CA GLY A 214 40.54 -10.10 -32.41
C GLY A 214 40.50 -8.72 -33.10
N GLU A 215 40.47 -8.68 -34.43
CA GLU A 215 40.33 -7.47 -35.19
C GLU A 215 38.84 -7.18 -35.46
N ILE A 216 38.39 -5.96 -35.23
CA ILE A 216 37.01 -5.53 -35.49
C ILE A 216 36.82 -5.35 -36.97
N VAL A 217 36.37 -6.35 -37.69
CA VAL A 217 36.19 -6.30 -39.13
C VAL A 217 34.95 -5.53 -39.58
N TYR A 218 33.99 -5.33 -38.65
CA TYR A 218 32.78 -4.55 -38.92
C TYR A 218 32.14 -4.04 -37.63
N THR A 219 31.59 -2.79 -37.65
CA THR A 219 30.60 -2.29 -36.70
C THR A 219 29.47 -1.60 -37.44
N VAL A 220 28.33 -1.40 -36.77
CA VAL A 220 27.23 -0.59 -37.35
C VAL A 220 27.52 0.89 -37.17
N PHE A 221 27.85 1.35 -35.97
CA PHE A 221 27.94 2.79 -35.62
C PHE A 221 29.18 3.51 -36.13
N LYS A 222 30.28 2.78 -36.36
CA LYS A 222 31.55 3.33 -36.86
C LYS A 222 32.15 4.35 -35.87
N GLU A 223 32.36 3.91 -34.62
CA GLU A 223 33.15 4.63 -33.63
C GLU A 223 34.65 4.37 -33.84
N THR A 224 35.51 4.94 -32.99
CA THR A 224 36.98 4.93 -33.22
C THR A 224 37.62 3.55 -32.98
N ASP A 225 36.91 2.59 -32.42
CA ASP A 225 37.29 1.18 -32.32
C ASP A 225 37.13 0.43 -33.66
N TYR A 226 36.33 0.95 -34.55
CA TYR A 226 36.11 0.35 -35.86
C TYR A 226 37.41 0.04 -36.60
N ALA A 227 37.55 -1.16 -37.09
CA ALA A 227 38.71 -1.68 -37.79
C ALA A 227 40.00 -1.81 -36.96
N THR A 228 39.93 -1.63 -35.62
CA THR A 228 41.13 -1.77 -34.76
C THR A 228 41.27 -3.20 -34.22
N SER A 229 42.49 -3.57 -33.78
CA SER A 229 42.76 -4.81 -33.09
C SER A 229 42.46 -4.69 -31.60
N LEU A 230 41.66 -5.59 -31.05
CA LEU A 230 41.41 -5.70 -29.62
C LEU A 230 42.53 -6.40 -28.86
N GLN A 231 43.51 -6.93 -29.57
CA GLN A 231 44.72 -7.53 -28.94
C GLN A 231 45.91 -6.58 -28.88
N LYS A 232 46.11 -5.78 -29.93
CA LYS A 232 47.31 -4.92 -30.08
C LYS A 232 46.97 -3.44 -30.21
N GLY A 233 45.73 -3.11 -30.57
CA GLY A 233 45.28 -1.76 -30.85
C GLY A 233 45.05 -0.88 -29.64
N PRO A 234 44.53 0.33 -29.85
CA PRO A 234 44.35 1.33 -28.80
C PRO A 234 43.36 0.90 -27.71
N TYR A 235 42.49 -0.05 -28.00
CA TYR A 235 41.39 -0.49 -27.09
C TYR A 235 41.59 -1.89 -26.51
N ARG A 236 42.85 -2.43 -26.54
CA ARG A 236 43.22 -3.77 -26.02
C ARG A 236 42.93 -3.96 -24.53
N ASP A 237 42.86 -2.91 -23.75
CA ASP A 237 42.60 -2.94 -22.32
C ASP A 237 41.08 -2.73 -21.98
N SER A 238 40.23 -2.60 -23.00
CA SER A 238 38.79 -2.39 -22.84
C SER A 238 38.05 -3.65 -22.35
N ASN A 239 36.87 -3.45 -21.81
CA ASN A 239 35.96 -4.57 -21.46
C ASN A 239 35.54 -5.36 -22.72
N LEU A 240 35.38 -4.73 -23.90
CA LEU A 240 35.15 -5.45 -25.16
C LEU A 240 36.33 -6.37 -25.50
N ALA A 241 37.55 -5.90 -25.33
CA ALA A 241 38.73 -6.73 -25.60
C ALA A 241 38.82 -7.94 -24.67
N ARG A 242 38.59 -7.75 -23.37
CA ARG A 242 38.51 -8.84 -22.39
C ARG A 242 37.43 -9.86 -22.74
N LEU A 243 36.23 -9.39 -23.10
CA LEU A 243 35.10 -10.21 -23.49
C LEU A 243 35.44 -11.06 -24.72
N VAL A 244 35.92 -10.43 -25.80
CA VAL A 244 36.28 -11.11 -27.06
C VAL A 244 37.38 -12.11 -26.85
N GLY A 245 38.43 -11.76 -26.08
CA GLY A 245 39.51 -12.69 -25.70
C GLY A 245 38.99 -13.93 -24.98
N ALA A 246 38.03 -13.75 -24.07
CA ALA A 246 37.42 -14.88 -23.35
C ALA A 246 36.54 -15.75 -24.28
N VAL A 247 35.79 -15.15 -25.20
CA VAL A 247 34.99 -15.89 -26.19
C VAL A 247 35.88 -16.71 -27.13
N ILE A 248 36.95 -16.13 -27.66
CA ILE A 248 37.91 -16.83 -28.53
C ILE A 248 38.58 -18.01 -27.79
N ALA A 249 38.87 -17.83 -26.51
CA ALA A 249 39.51 -18.86 -25.69
C ALA A 249 38.57 -19.98 -25.25
N SER A 250 37.26 -19.78 -25.26
CA SER A 250 36.29 -20.72 -24.68
C SER A 250 36.18 -22.05 -25.41
N LYS A 251 36.44 -22.10 -26.70
CA LYS A 251 36.28 -23.29 -27.60
C LYS A 251 34.87 -23.96 -27.56
N GLN A 252 33.91 -23.37 -26.88
CA GLN A 252 32.52 -23.87 -26.78
C GLN A 252 31.64 -23.14 -27.78
N LYS A 253 30.83 -23.88 -28.54
CA LYS A 253 29.92 -23.28 -29.53
C LYS A 253 28.83 -22.43 -28.89
N ASP A 254 28.25 -22.92 -27.80
CA ASP A 254 27.14 -22.29 -27.11
C ASP A 254 27.61 -21.27 -26.04
N PHE A 255 28.84 -20.81 -26.14
CA PHE A 255 29.42 -19.89 -25.18
C PHE A 255 28.94 -18.47 -25.45
N THR A 256 28.14 -17.94 -24.54
CA THR A 256 27.78 -16.54 -24.54
C THR A 256 28.29 -15.88 -23.26
N ARG A 257 28.97 -14.78 -23.36
CA ARG A 257 29.49 -14.05 -22.19
C ARG A 257 29.03 -12.60 -22.23
N LEU A 258 28.74 -12.08 -21.06
CA LEU A 258 28.41 -10.71 -20.80
C LEU A 258 29.56 -10.06 -19.99
N GLU A 259 29.90 -8.85 -20.32
CA GLU A 259 30.91 -8.03 -19.60
C GLU A 259 30.23 -6.76 -19.08
N ASP A 260 30.47 -6.46 -17.80
CA ASP A 260 29.84 -5.36 -17.09
C ASP A 260 30.17 -3.98 -17.70
N PHE A 261 29.39 -2.98 -17.33
CA PHE A 261 29.62 -1.60 -17.72
C PHE A 261 31.00 -1.12 -17.23
N SER A 262 31.70 -0.49 -18.15
CA SER A 262 32.98 0.17 -17.90
C SER A 262 33.04 1.44 -18.79
N PRO A 263 33.79 2.47 -18.37
CA PRO A 263 34.03 3.60 -19.26
C PRO A 263 34.66 3.14 -20.58
N TYR A 264 34.05 3.50 -21.70
CA TYR A 264 34.48 3.04 -23.02
C TYR A 264 34.93 4.21 -23.90
N ALA A 265 36.24 4.28 -24.15
CA ALA A 265 36.81 5.42 -24.84
C ALA A 265 36.21 5.68 -26.24
N PRO A 266 35.92 4.66 -27.10
CA PRO A 266 35.27 4.91 -28.39
C PRO A 266 33.92 5.61 -28.26
N SER A 267 33.15 5.31 -27.24
CA SER A 267 31.90 6.00 -26.90
C SER A 267 32.12 7.23 -25.99
N TYR A 268 33.27 7.88 -26.13
CA TYR A 268 33.68 9.10 -25.39
C TYR A 268 33.74 8.96 -23.89
N GLY A 269 34.05 7.76 -23.39
CA GLY A 269 34.10 7.48 -21.95
C GLY A 269 32.74 7.17 -21.32
N ALA A 270 31.66 7.15 -22.10
CA ALA A 270 30.36 6.73 -21.61
C ALA A 270 30.38 5.27 -21.14
N PRO A 271 29.55 4.89 -20.14
CA PRO A 271 29.42 3.50 -19.72
C PRO A 271 28.97 2.60 -20.86
N ALA A 272 29.73 1.54 -21.13
CA ALA A 272 29.39 0.53 -22.13
C ALA A 272 29.52 -0.88 -21.55
N SER A 273 28.53 -1.71 -21.80
CA SER A 273 28.50 -3.14 -21.51
C SER A 273 28.39 -3.89 -22.83
N PHE A 274 28.97 -5.07 -22.87
CA PHE A 274 29.00 -5.86 -24.10
C PHE A 274 28.58 -7.30 -23.83
N ILE A 275 27.95 -7.91 -24.80
CA ILE A 275 27.70 -9.34 -24.86
C ILE A 275 28.29 -9.90 -26.13
N ALA A 276 28.88 -11.08 -26.08
CA ALA A 276 29.45 -11.71 -27.24
C ALA A 276 29.27 -13.23 -27.24
N ALA A 277 29.19 -13.77 -28.47
CA ALA A 277 29.14 -15.19 -28.75
C ALA A 277 30.08 -15.55 -29.91
N PRO A 278 30.67 -16.77 -29.95
CA PRO A 278 31.50 -17.21 -31.03
C PRO A 278 30.66 -17.53 -32.28
N ILE A 279 31.19 -17.20 -33.44
CA ILE A 279 30.63 -17.57 -34.73
C ILE A 279 31.42 -18.77 -35.28
N HIS A 280 30.73 -19.87 -35.52
CA HIS A 280 31.36 -21.07 -36.04
C HIS A 280 30.86 -21.44 -37.44
N ASP A 281 31.78 -21.90 -38.28
CA ASP A 281 31.49 -22.61 -39.52
C ASP A 281 31.86 -24.08 -39.30
N GLY A 282 30.85 -24.91 -39.06
CA GLY A 282 31.04 -26.28 -38.60
C GLY A 282 31.70 -26.34 -37.21
N SER A 283 32.97 -26.79 -37.15
CA SER A 283 33.77 -26.81 -35.89
C SER A 283 34.79 -25.68 -35.81
N ARG A 284 34.95 -24.91 -36.90
CA ARG A 284 35.93 -23.84 -36.97
C ARG A 284 35.35 -22.51 -36.46
N LEU A 285 36.02 -21.89 -35.52
CA LEU A 285 35.76 -20.52 -35.12
C LEU A 285 36.12 -19.59 -36.31
N VAL A 286 35.13 -18.85 -36.82
CA VAL A 286 35.33 -17.90 -37.93
C VAL A 286 35.21 -16.44 -37.48
N GLY A 287 34.76 -16.20 -36.25
CA GLY A 287 34.71 -14.87 -35.66
C GLY A 287 33.96 -14.84 -34.36
N VAL A 288 33.69 -13.63 -33.89
CA VAL A 288 32.90 -13.33 -32.69
C VAL A 288 31.86 -12.28 -33.09
N LEU A 289 30.61 -12.54 -32.72
CA LEU A 289 29.53 -11.55 -32.75
C LEU A 289 29.47 -10.88 -31.38
N ALA A 290 29.50 -9.54 -31.35
CA ALA A 290 29.28 -8.82 -30.12
C ALA A 290 28.25 -7.70 -30.32
N PHE A 291 27.50 -7.43 -29.24
CA PHE A 291 26.60 -6.28 -29.16
C PHE A 291 26.98 -5.40 -28.00
N GLN A 292 26.92 -4.09 -28.21
CA GLN A 292 26.95 -3.11 -27.13
C GLN A 292 25.53 -2.91 -26.62
N ILE A 293 25.36 -3.10 -25.31
CA ILE A 293 24.06 -3.05 -24.64
C ILE A 293 23.71 -1.58 -24.36
N PRO A 294 22.51 -1.12 -24.75
CA PRO A 294 22.08 0.23 -24.47
C PRO A 294 21.76 0.42 -22.99
N LEU A 295 22.26 1.52 -22.44
CA LEU A 295 21.98 1.91 -21.07
C LEU A 295 20.55 2.41 -20.88
N ASP A 296 19.98 2.99 -21.94
CA ASP A 296 18.66 3.62 -21.93
C ASP A 296 17.55 2.62 -21.55
N GLU A 297 17.63 1.38 -22.02
CA GLU A 297 16.62 0.37 -21.73
C GLU A 297 16.66 -0.06 -20.26
N ILE A 298 17.84 -0.21 -19.69
CA ILE A 298 18.03 -0.48 -18.26
C ILE A 298 17.44 0.68 -17.43
N ASN A 299 17.77 1.91 -17.80
CA ASN A 299 17.23 3.10 -17.14
C ASN A 299 15.71 3.17 -17.30
N ARG A 300 15.17 2.87 -18.49
CA ARG A 300 13.73 2.83 -18.73
C ARG A 300 13.00 1.89 -17.77
N VAL A 301 13.54 0.70 -17.58
CA VAL A 301 12.99 -0.28 -16.62
C VAL A 301 13.11 0.24 -15.19
N MET A 302 14.30 0.69 -14.80
CA MET A 302 14.55 1.08 -13.42
C MET A 302 13.81 2.35 -13.00
N THR A 303 13.74 3.34 -13.88
CA THR A 303 13.04 4.62 -13.60
C THR A 303 11.54 4.56 -13.94
N GLY A 304 11.04 3.49 -14.58
CA GLY A 304 9.66 3.42 -15.06
C GLY A 304 9.30 4.59 -16.01
N ASN A 305 10.22 4.99 -16.90
CA ASN A 305 10.11 6.20 -17.72
C ASN A 305 9.89 7.48 -16.89
N GLN A 306 10.51 7.57 -15.71
CA GLN A 306 10.36 8.66 -14.74
C GLN A 306 8.91 8.79 -14.19
N GLN A 307 8.15 7.68 -14.16
CA GLN A 307 6.80 7.65 -13.62
C GLN A 307 6.75 6.96 -12.25
N TRP A 308 7.69 7.30 -11.36
CA TRP A 308 7.90 6.64 -10.06
C TRP A 308 6.64 6.54 -9.21
N VAL A 309 5.81 7.58 -9.18
CA VAL A 309 4.54 7.57 -8.42
C VAL A 309 3.58 6.51 -8.95
N LYS A 310 3.48 6.37 -10.28
CA LYS A 310 2.63 5.34 -10.92
C LYS A 310 3.18 3.93 -10.70
N ASP A 311 4.50 3.79 -10.64
CA ASP A 311 5.18 2.53 -10.31
C ASP A 311 5.06 2.16 -8.83
N GLY A 312 4.41 3.00 -8.02
CA GLY A 312 4.22 2.76 -6.60
C GLY A 312 5.42 3.15 -5.73
N LEU A 313 6.38 3.89 -6.27
CA LEU A 313 7.56 4.37 -5.53
C LEU A 313 7.33 5.69 -4.78
N GLY A 314 6.13 6.27 -4.86
CA GLY A 314 5.77 7.50 -4.15
C GLY A 314 6.61 8.71 -4.56
N GLU A 315 6.76 9.65 -3.65
CA GLU A 315 7.48 10.93 -3.88
C GLU A 315 9.00 10.79 -3.74
N SER A 316 9.48 9.89 -2.88
CA SER A 316 10.91 9.73 -2.56
C SER A 316 11.48 8.35 -2.93
N GLY A 317 10.63 7.43 -3.36
CA GLY A 317 11.10 6.08 -3.64
C GLY A 317 11.83 5.97 -4.97
N GLU A 318 12.87 5.15 -5.00
CA GLU A 318 13.61 4.82 -6.22
C GLU A 318 13.95 3.32 -6.26
N ALA A 319 14.23 2.84 -7.47
CA ALA A 319 14.82 1.53 -7.68
C ALA A 319 16.15 1.71 -8.39
N ILE A 320 17.20 1.11 -7.85
CA ILE A 320 18.57 1.24 -8.37
C ILE A 320 19.23 -0.12 -8.55
N LEU A 321 20.16 -0.16 -9.48
CA LEU A 321 21.07 -1.28 -9.70
C LEU A 321 22.48 -0.88 -9.24
N VAL A 322 23.15 -1.80 -8.57
CA VAL A 322 24.53 -1.60 -8.08
C VAL A 322 25.38 -2.80 -8.47
N GLY A 323 26.58 -2.53 -8.96
CA GLY A 323 27.54 -3.56 -9.33
C GLY A 323 28.39 -4.05 -8.16
N ASN A 324 29.22 -5.05 -8.41
CA ASN A 324 30.14 -5.62 -7.42
C ASN A 324 31.23 -4.64 -6.92
N ASP A 325 31.43 -3.55 -7.64
CA ASP A 325 32.32 -2.43 -7.29
C ASP A 325 31.64 -1.37 -6.43
N ASN A 326 30.42 -1.63 -5.98
CA ASN A 326 29.55 -0.71 -5.26
C ASN A 326 29.16 0.56 -6.04
N LEU A 327 29.30 0.58 -7.37
CA LEU A 327 28.90 1.70 -8.20
C LEU A 327 27.52 1.45 -8.83
N MET A 328 26.74 2.53 -9.00
CA MET A 328 25.44 2.46 -9.66
C MET A 328 25.54 1.93 -11.10
N ARG A 329 24.56 1.15 -11.52
CA ARG A 329 24.32 0.64 -12.87
C ARG A 329 23.04 1.18 -13.51
N SER A 330 22.28 1.99 -12.76
CA SER A 330 21.13 2.72 -13.24
C SER A 330 21.19 4.18 -12.77
N ALA A 331 20.46 5.07 -13.43
CA ALA A 331 20.43 6.47 -13.05
C ALA A 331 19.67 6.67 -11.73
N SER A 332 20.20 7.56 -10.86
CA SER A 332 19.49 7.99 -9.66
C SER A 332 18.29 8.86 -10.01
N ARG A 333 17.14 8.59 -9.38
CA ARG A 333 15.96 9.44 -9.44
C ARG A 333 16.27 10.89 -9.05
N PHE A 334 16.93 11.07 -7.94
CA PHE A 334 17.22 12.39 -7.36
C PHE A 334 18.11 13.25 -8.25
N TYR A 335 19.05 12.59 -8.93
CA TYR A 335 19.84 13.28 -9.96
C TYR A 335 19.00 13.65 -11.19
N LEU A 336 18.08 12.78 -11.61
CA LEU A 336 17.22 13.05 -12.79
C LEU A 336 16.19 14.14 -12.52
N GLU A 337 15.64 14.21 -11.29
CA GLU A 337 14.64 15.22 -10.91
C GLU A 337 15.26 16.58 -10.59
N ASP A 338 16.37 16.60 -9.83
CA ASP A 338 17.08 17.84 -9.46
C ASP A 338 18.60 17.63 -9.47
N PRO A 339 19.26 17.70 -10.64
CA PRO A 339 20.71 17.55 -10.76
C PRO A 339 21.50 18.52 -9.88
N LYS A 340 21.03 19.77 -9.76
CA LYS A 340 21.75 20.81 -9.00
C LYS A 340 21.66 20.57 -7.50
N GLY A 341 20.47 20.24 -6.99
CA GLY A 341 20.27 19.91 -5.60
C GLY A 341 21.03 18.64 -5.19
N PHE A 342 21.01 17.63 -6.06
CA PHE A 342 21.78 16.40 -5.85
C PHE A 342 23.29 16.66 -5.73
N LEU A 343 23.88 17.40 -6.66
CA LEU A 343 25.30 17.73 -6.63
C LEU A 343 25.66 18.61 -5.44
N ALA A 344 24.78 19.51 -5.03
CA ALA A 344 24.98 20.33 -3.82
C ALA A 344 25.00 19.45 -2.56
N LEU A 345 24.14 18.45 -2.48
CA LEU A 345 24.07 17.49 -1.37
C LEU A 345 25.35 16.64 -1.30
N VAL A 346 25.80 16.10 -2.45
CA VAL A 346 27.04 15.31 -2.53
C VAL A 346 28.26 16.15 -2.15
N LYS A 347 28.31 17.43 -2.59
CA LYS A 347 29.34 18.38 -2.20
C LYS A 347 29.35 18.65 -0.69
N ALA A 348 28.18 18.86 -0.10
CA ALA A 348 28.04 19.10 1.35
C ALA A 348 28.53 17.90 2.19
N ARG A 349 28.56 16.69 1.61
CA ARG A 349 29.06 15.47 2.23
C ARG A 349 30.58 15.26 2.03
N GLY A 350 31.27 16.20 1.43
CA GLY A 350 32.72 16.19 1.29
C GLY A 350 33.26 15.52 0.05
N ALA A 351 32.44 15.29 -0.96
CA ALA A 351 32.91 14.77 -2.24
C ALA A 351 33.91 15.75 -2.89
N LYS A 352 34.93 15.20 -3.52
CA LYS A 352 35.97 15.98 -4.20
C LYS A 352 35.40 16.63 -5.48
N GLN A 353 36.04 17.72 -5.90
CA GLN A 353 35.60 18.45 -7.11
C GLN A 353 35.58 17.57 -8.37
N GLU A 354 36.51 16.62 -8.46
CA GLU A 354 36.58 15.64 -9.56
C GLU A 354 35.40 14.69 -9.57
N GLU A 355 35.03 14.16 -8.39
CA GLU A 355 33.85 13.30 -8.22
C GLU A 355 32.55 14.03 -8.56
N ILE A 356 32.44 15.29 -8.14
CA ILE A 356 31.29 16.16 -8.47
C ILE A 356 31.20 16.39 -9.99
N ALA A 357 32.34 16.60 -10.66
CA ALA A 357 32.38 16.80 -12.11
C ALA A 357 31.92 15.53 -12.86
N LEU A 358 32.32 14.34 -12.39
CA LEU A 358 31.90 13.06 -12.96
C LEU A 358 30.41 12.79 -12.69
N LEU A 359 29.96 12.98 -11.46
CA LEU A 359 28.54 12.86 -11.06
C LEU A 359 27.65 13.86 -11.83
N GLY A 360 28.18 15.04 -12.17
CA GLY A 360 27.49 16.02 -13.00
C GLY A 360 27.20 15.55 -14.43
N GLN A 361 27.84 14.47 -14.87
CA GLN A 361 27.58 13.83 -16.16
C GLN A 361 26.61 12.65 -16.04
N SER A 362 26.82 11.80 -15.04
CA SER A 362 26.02 10.61 -14.79
C SER A 362 26.28 10.08 -13.39
N THR A 363 25.25 9.52 -12.75
CA THR A 363 25.42 8.73 -11.52
C THR A 363 25.92 7.32 -11.81
N ILE A 364 25.78 6.83 -13.03
CA ILE A 364 26.16 5.47 -13.43
C ILE A 364 27.67 5.38 -13.52
N LEU A 365 28.25 4.40 -12.86
CA LEU A 365 29.67 4.16 -12.64
C LEU A 365 30.40 5.27 -11.82
N HIS A 366 29.68 6.30 -11.34
CA HIS A 366 30.31 7.39 -10.58
C HIS A 366 29.73 7.54 -9.17
N GLN A 367 28.48 7.15 -8.93
CA GLN A 367 27.87 7.21 -7.60
C GLN A 367 28.17 5.91 -6.83
N PRO A 368 28.96 5.97 -5.75
CA PRO A 368 29.13 4.81 -4.88
C PRO A 368 27.90 4.59 -3.99
N VAL A 369 27.54 3.32 -3.82
CA VAL A 369 26.45 2.85 -2.94
C VAL A 369 27.00 1.71 -2.08
N ALA A 370 27.78 2.05 -1.06
CA ALA A 370 28.38 1.09 -0.14
C ALA A 370 27.54 0.98 1.16
N THR A 371 26.25 0.77 1.01
CA THR A 371 25.30 0.66 2.11
C THR A 371 25.16 -0.79 2.58
N GLN A 372 24.59 -1.00 3.77
CA GLN A 372 24.49 -2.33 4.37
C GLN A 372 23.62 -3.30 3.56
N ASP A 373 22.58 -2.81 2.94
CA ASP A 373 21.69 -3.58 2.05
C ASP A 373 22.43 -4.06 0.79
N VAL A 374 23.28 -3.20 0.18
CA VAL A 374 24.15 -3.59 -0.95
C VAL A 374 25.12 -4.69 -0.54
N VAL A 375 25.78 -4.53 0.62
CA VAL A 375 26.74 -5.53 1.12
C VAL A 375 26.06 -6.89 1.31
N LYS A 376 24.87 -6.90 1.91
CA LYS A 376 24.09 -8.13 2.10
C LYS A 376 23.63 -8.74 0.78
N ALA A 377 23.13 -7.92 -0.13
CA ALA A 377 22.70 -8.38 -1.44
C ALA A 377 23.87 -8.96 -2.26
N LEU A 378 25.06 -8.35 -2.23
CA LEU A 378 26.27 -8.87 -2.88
C LEU A 378 26.75 -10.18 -2.26
N ALA A 379 26.44 -10.42 -0.96
CA ALA A 379 26.69 -11.69 -0.29
C ALA A 379 25.64 -12.77 -0.66
N GLY A 380 24.65 -12.45 -1.49
CA GLY A 380 23.61 -13.38 -1.93
C GLY A 380 22.33 -13.35 -1.07
N GLU A 381 22.24 -12.45 -0.08
CA GLU A 381 21.05 -12.31 0.74
C GLU A 381 19.95 -11.53 0.01
N THR A 382 18.70 -11.95 0.25
CA THR A 382 17.49 -11.21 -0.15
C THR A 382 16.73 -10.81 1.10
N GLY A 383 16.28 -9.57 1.18
CA GLY A 383 15.58 -9.12 2.38
C GLY A 383 15.10 -7.68 2.32
N THR A 384 14.73 -7.20 3.50
CA THR A 384 14.36 -5.81 3.74
C THR A 384 15.12 -5.28 4.95
N LEU A 385 15.48 -4.00 4.92
CA LEU A 385 16.27 -3.36 5.96
C LEU A 385 15.93 -1.86 6.04
N GLN A 386 16.01 -1.31 7.24
CA GLN A 386 16.10 0.14 7.41
C GLN A 386 17.58 0.52 7.45
N VAL A 387 17.99 1.45 6.58
CA VAL A 387 19.39 1.83 6.39
C VAL A 387 19.46 3.30 5.93
N ASP A 388 20.60 3.94 6.15
CA ASP A 388 20.89 5.21 5.47
C ASP A 388 21.35 4.91 4.04
N ASP A 389 20.71 5.53 3.06
CA ASP A 389 21.05 5.36 1.66
C ASP A 389 22.36 6.11 1.27
N TYR A 390 22.71 6.06 -0.02
CA TYR A 390 23.89 6.75 -0.55
C TYR A 390 23.83 8.28 -0.40
N ARG A 391 22.63 8.86 -0.21
CA ARG A 391 22.41 10.28 0.13
C ARG A 391 22.58 10.53 1.64
N GLY A 392 22.67 9.47 2.49
CA GLY A 392 22.63 9.52 3.95
C GLY A 392 21.26 9.90 4.50
N VAL A 393 20.23 9.57 3.79
CA VAL A 393 18.85 9.69 4.21
C VAL A 393 18.39 8.33 4.72
N PRO A 394 17.73 8.26 5.91
CA PRO A 394 17.16 7.00 6.38
C PRO A 394 16.04 6.53 5.45
N VAL A 395 16.17 5.31 4.94
CA VAL A 395 15.22 4.68 4.01
C VAL A 395 14.78 3.30 4.49
N LEU A 396 13.61 2.87 4.04
CA LEU A 396 13.25 1.46 3.98
C LEU A 396 13.73 0.91 2.66
N SER A 397 14.52 -0.15 2.70
CA SER A 397 15.11 -0.79 1.52
C SER A 397 14.69 -2.24 1.41
N ALA A 398 14.27 -2.65 0.21
CA ALA A 398 14.13 -4.05 -0.20
C ALA A 398 15.24 -4.37 -1.20
N PHE A 399 16.05 -5.37 -0.92
CA PHE A 399 17.24 -5.70 -1.69
C PHE A 399 17.29 -7.17 -2.11
N ALA A 400 17.95 -7.45 -3.21
CA ALA A 400 18.27 -8.82 -3.66
C ALA A 400 19.46 -8.81 -4.64
N PRO A 401 20.18 -9.93 -4.78
CA PRO A 401 21.02 -10.19 -5.93
C PRO A 401 20.16 -10.37 -7.17
N LEU A 402 20.71 -10.09 -8.36
CA LEU A 402 20.13 -10.43 -9.66
C LEU A 402 20.78 -11.69 -10.20
N ASP A 403 19.95 -12.55 -10.80
CA ASP A 403 20.41 -13.75 -11.50
C ASP A 403 20.69 -13.44 -12.98
N ILE A 404 21.84 -12.79 -13.21
CA ILE A 404 22.31 -12.48 -14.57
C ILE A 404 23.67 -13.17 -14.75
N GLN A 405 23.72 -14.14 -15.63
CA GLN A 405 24.94 -14.90 -15.88
C GLN A 405 26.10 -13.99 -16.32
N GLY A 406 27.18 -14.00 -15.55
CA GLY A 406 28.37 -13.19 -15.82
C GLY A 406 28.40 -11.81 -15.15
N LEU A 407 27.31 -11.35 -14.56
CA LEU A 407 27.25 -10.11 -13.80
C LEU A 407 26.94 -10.36 -12.32
N LYS A 408 27.58 -9.63 -11.44
CA LYS A 408 27.28 -9.60 -10.01
C LYS A 408 26.63 -8.26 -9.68
N TRP A 409 25.36 -8.16 -9.98
CA TRP A 409 24.57 -6.98 -9.70
C TRP A 409 23.56 -7.26 -8.61
N VAL A 410 23.21 -6.21 -7.92
CA VAL A 410 22.13 -6.20 -6.94
C VAL A 410 21.11 -5.14 -7.29
N ILE A 411 19.87 -5.40 -6.91
CA ILE A 411 18.76 -4.46 -7.08
C ILE A 411 18.26 -4.05 -5.71
N LEU A 412 18.03 -2.75 -5.56
CA LEU A 412 17.40 -2.16 -4.38
C LEU A 412 16.14 -1.40 -4.82
N ALA A 413 15.08 -1.51 -4.02
CA ALA A 413 13.94 -0.60 -4.07
C ALA A 413 13.84 0.07 -2.71
N GLN A 414 13.94 1.37 -2.68
CA GLN A 414 14.06 2.18 -1.47
C GLN A 414 12.99 3.27 -1.41
N MET A 415 12.61 3.69 -0.20
CA MET A 415 11.72 4.83 0.05
C MET A 415 12.15 5.53 1.33
N ASP A 416 12.13 6.86 1.34
CA ASP A 416 12.50 7.63 2.51
C ASP A 416 11.61 7.30 3.71
N LEU A 417 12.24 7.12 4.86
CA LEU A 417 11.55 6.82 6.11
C LEU A 417 10.52 7.89 6.46
N SER A 418 10.81 9.13 6.14
CA SER A 418 9.90 10.26 6.34
C SER A 418 8.60 10.13 5.55
N GLU A 419 8.67 9.67 4.30
CA GLU A 419 7.49 9.40 3.48
C GLU A 419 6.76 8.15 3.94
N ALA A 420 7.49 7.06 4.14
CA ALA A 420 6.93 5.79 4.61
C ALA A 420 6.11 5.96 5.89
N TYR A 421 6.57 6.82 6.81
CA TYR A 421 5.87 7.12 8.06
C TYR A 421 5.01 8.40 8.03
N ALA A 422 4.92 9.12 6.92
CA ALA A 422 4.08 10.31 6.81
C ALA A 422 2.61 10.06 7.21
N PRO A 423 1.95 8.94 6.80
CA PRO A 423 0.60 8.62 7.26
C PRO A 423 0.53 8.37 8.77
N VAL A 424 1.56 7.75 9.38
CA VAL A 424 1.63 7.56 10.84
C VAL A 424 1.75 8.89 11.56
N ASN A 425 2.57 9.79 11.03
CA ASN A 425 2.75 11.12 11.62
C ASN A 425 1.47 11.96 11.50
N ALA A 426 0.75 11.86 10.39
CA ALA A 426 -0.57 12.47 10.22
C ALA A 426 -1.58 11.87 11.21
N PHE A 427 -1.61 10.54 11.34
CA PHE A 427 -2.46 9.82 12.29
C PHE A 427 -2.10 10.19 13.75
N ARG A 428 -0.81 10.29 14.09
CA ARG A 428 -0.37 10.77 15.41
C ARG A 428 -0.95 12.14 15.74
N ARG A 429 -0.94 13.08 14.77
CA ARG A 429 -1.53 14.41 14.97
C ARG A 429 -3.04 14.34 15.18
N GLN A 430 -3.73 13.49 14.42
CA GLN A 430 -5.17 13.26 14.61
C GLN A 430 -5.49 12.62 15.96
N ILE A 431 -4.70 11.62 16.39
CA ILE A 431 -4.83 11.01 17.72
C ILE A 431 -4.62 12.06 18.80
N LEU A 432 -3.57 12.90 18.71
CA LEU A 432 -3.33 13.96 19.69
C LEU A 432 -4.50 14.94 19.80
N ILE A 433 -5.07 15.34 18.67
CA ILE A 433 -6.26 16.20 18.65
C ILE A 433 -7.46 15.48 19.28
N ALA A 434 -7.72 14.23 18.86
CA ALA A 434 -8.83 13.43 19.37
C ALA A 434 -8.70 13.16 20.88
N VAL A 435 -7.50 12.83 21.35
CA VAL A 435 -7.20 12.62 22.78
C VAL A 435 -7.41 13.93 23.57
N THR A 436 -6.95 15.06 23.02
CA THR A 436 -7.14 16.37 23.66
C THR A 436 -8.62 16.74 23.78
N LEU A 437 -9.38 16.54 22.69
CA LEU A 437 -10.83 16.78 22.69
C LEU A 437 -11.57 15.84 23.64
N LEU A 438 -11.20 14.56 23.64
CA LEU A 438 -11.76 13.58 24.56
C LEU A 438 -11.45 13.91 26.01
N PHE A 439 -10.21 14.32 26.31
CA PHE A 439 -9.80 14.73 27.65
C PHE A 439 -10.59 15.96 28.11
N LEU A 440 -10.78 16.95 27.22
CA LEU A 440 -11.60 18.13 27.49
C LEU A 440 -13.05 17.72 27.76
N LEU A 441 -13.62 16.84 26.93
CA LEU A 441 -15.00 16.34 27.09
C LEU A 441 -15.15 15.59 28.41
N VAL A 442 -14.21 14.68 28.74
CA VAL A 442 -14.21 13.93 30.00
C VAL A 442 -14.08 14.88 31.19
N THR A 443 -13.25 15.92 31.06
CA THR A 443 -13.09 16.93 32.12
C THR A 443 -14.40 17.68 32.35
N LEU A 444 -15.08 18.11 31.29
CA LEU A 444 -16.38 18.78 31.39
C LEU A 444 -17.43 17.84 31.99
N LEU A 445 -17.47 16.59 31.54
CA LEU A 445 -18.39 15.58 32.06
C LEU A 445 -18.10 15.26 33.54
N ALA A 446 -16.82 15.09 33.89
CA ALA A 446 -16.41 14.86 35.28
C ALA A 446 -16.78 16.04 36.21
N MET A 447 -16.62 17.28 35.72
CA MET A 447 -17.07 18.46 36.47
C MET A 447 -18.59 18.49 36.63
N ALA A 448 -19.34 18.16 35.57
CA ALA A 448 -20.80 18.09 35.60
C ALA A 448 -21.28 16.99 36.57
N LEU A 449 -20.74 15.79 36.46
CA LEU A 449 -21.04 14.66 37.37
C LEU A 449 -20.65 14.96 38.81
N ALA A 450 -19.43 15.50 39.01
CA ALA A 450 -19.00 15.88 40.36
C ALA A 450 -19.90 16.96 40.98
N HIS A 451 -20.40 17.88 40.16
CA HIS A 451 -21.38 18.88 40.65
C HIS A 451 -22.72 18.22 40.99
N LEU A 452 -23.19 17.29 40.14
CA LEU A 452 -24.45 16.55 40.35
C LEU A 452 -24.42 15.73 41.62
N PHE A 453 -23.34 15.01 41.90
CA PHE A 453 -23.19 14.13 43.06
C PHE A 453 -22.86 14.90 44.37
N VAL A 454 -22.09 15.98 44.27
CA VAL A 454 -21.66 16.70 45.48
C VAL A 454 -22.70 17.70 45.96
N LYS A 455 -23.49 18.26 45.04
CA LYS A 455 -24.53 19.25 45.42
C LYS A 455 -25.56 18.68 46.40
N PRO A 456 -26.11 17.45 46.21
CA PRO A 456 -27.01 16.83 47.22
C PRO A 456 -26.34 16.62 48.57
N VAL A 457 -25.09 16.16 48.61
CA VAL A 457 -24.34 15.95 49.85
C VAL A 457 -24.10 17.27 50.60
N GLN A 458 -23.77 18.34 49.88
CA GLN A 458 -23.61 19.66 50.51
C GLN A 458 -24.92 20.17 51.08
N GLN A 459 -26.03 19.99 50.36
CA GLN A 459 -27.36 20.32 50.86
C GLN A 459 -27.72 19.56 52.11
N LEU A 460 -27.39 18.26 52.20
CA LEU A 460 -27.56 17.46 53.39
C LEU A 460 -26.72 17.97 54.56
N ILE A 461 -25.46 18.27 54.35
CA ILE A 461 -24.56 18.80 55.38
C ILE A 461 -25.08 20.16 55.95
N ASP A 462 -25.51 21.05 55.02
CA ASP A 462 -26.01 22.37 55.41
C ASP A 462 -27.36 22.27 56.13
N SER A 463 -28.21 21.31 55.76
CA SER A 463 -29.46 21.05 56.43
C SER A 463 -29.25 20.36 57.81
N ALA A 464 -28.28 19.43 57.91
CA ALA A 464 -27.91 18.84 59.19
C ALA A 464 -27.39 19.91 60.20
N ARG A 465 -26.61 20.88 59.67
CA ARG A 465 -26.17 22.04 60.51
C ARG A 465 -27.34 22.92 60.97
N ARG A 466 -28.37 23.12 60.13
CA ARG A 466 -29.58 23.87 60.50
C ARG A 466 -30.42 23.12 61.52
N VAL A 467 -30.60 21.82 61.36
CA VAL A 467 -31.30 20.99 62.36
C VAL A 467 -30.59 21.02 63.72
N THR A 468 -29.27 20.96 63.72
CA THR A 468 -28.48 21.09 64.98
C THR A 468 -28.53 22.48 65.61
N SER A 469 -28.88 23.52 64.83
CA SER A 469 -29.13 24.88 65.33
C SER A 469 -30.58 25.14 65.81
N GLY A 470 -31.43 24.11 65.76
CA GLY A 470 -32.80 24.20 66.30
C GLY A 470 -33.86 24.56 65.24
N GLU A 471 -33.49 24.76 63.97
CA GLU A 471 -34.40 24.94 62.85
C GLU A 471 -34.82 23.52 62.35
N LEU A 472 -35.90 22.99 62.88
CA LEU A 472 -36.49 21.69 62.41
C LEU A 472 -37.18 21.84 61.05
N THR A 473 -36.50 22.48 60.09
CA THR A 473 -36.96 22.51 58.71
C THR A 473 -36.26 21.39 57.94
N GLY A 474 -37.08 20.52 57.32
CA GLY A 474 -36.59 19.45 56.49
C GLY A 474 -35.74 19.94 55.33
N ILE A 475 -34.95 19.08 54.73
CA ILE A 475 -34.21 19.39 53.52
C ILE A 475 -35.23 19.74 52.42
N PRO A 476 -34.98 20.81 51.62
CA PRO A 476 -35.73 21.02 50.38
C PRO A 476 -35.55 19.75 49.55
N ASP A 477 -36.67 19.26 49.03
CA ASP A 477 -36.81 17.97 48.34
C ASP A 477 -35.64 17.72 47.40
N LEU A 478 -34.75 16.81 47.78
CA LEU A 478 -33.71 16.30 46.92
C LEU A 478 -34.44 15.46 45.86
N LYS A 479 -34.69 16.05 44.67
CA LYS A 479 -35.35 15.44 43.54
C LYS A 479 -34.60 14.23 42.95
N SER A 480 -33.66 13.65 43.68
CA SER A 480 -32.89 12.47 43.34
C SER A 480 -33.68 11.20 43.75
N LYS A 481 -33.78 10.23 42.84
CA LYS A 481 -34.41 8.93 43.05
C LYS A 481 -33.39 7.83 43.37
N ASP A 482 -32.14 8.21 43.65
CA ASP A 482 -31.04 7.36 44.02
C ASP A 482 -30.82 7.32 45.56
N GLU A 483 -29.67 6.77 45.96
CA GLU A 483 -29.28 6.64 47.37
C GLU A 483 -29.20 8.00 48.10
N PHE A 484 -29.02 9.12 47.35
CA PHE A 484 -29.09 10.45 47.92
C PHE A 484 -30.52 10.86 48.20
N GLY A 485 -31.47 10.44 47.38
CA GLY A 485 -32.90 10.58 47.64
C GLY A 485 -33.32 9.77 48.88
N GLU A 486 -32.83 8.52 48.97
CA GLU A 486 -33.08 7.63 50.12
C GLU A 486 -32.46 8.22 51.43
N LEU A 487 -31.22 8.74 51.31
CA LEU A 487 -30.56 9.40 52.45
C LEU A 487 -31.28 10.72 52.80
N GLY A 488 -31.73 11.47 51.85
CA GLY A 488 -32.53 12.67 52.06
C GLY A 488 -33.88 12.35 52.68
N GLN A 489 -34.53 11.26 52.24
CA GLN A 489 -35.77 10.77 52.85
C GLN A 489 -35.58 10.28 54.26
N SER A 490 -34.49 9.52 54.50
CA SER A 490 -34.12 9.05 55.83
C SER A 490 -33.84 10.23 56.77
N PHE A 491 -33.13 11.24 56.24
CA PHE A 491 -32.89 12.45 57.02
C PHE A 491 -34.18 13.23 57.28
N ASN A 492 -35.07 13.38 56.27
CA ASN A 492 -36.37 14.06 56.43
C ASN A 492 -37.27 13.27 57.36
N SER A 493 -37.23 11.92 57.26
CA SER A 493 -37.97 11.06 58.19
C SER A 493 -37.44 11.15 59.61
N MET A 494 -36.15 11.33 59.78
CA MET A 494 -35.54 11.61 61.09
C MET A 494 -35.98 13.00 61.62
N VAL A 495 -35.96 14.03 60.76
CA VAL A 495 -36.45 15.36 61.11
C VAL A 495 -37.96 15.32 61.36
N GLN A 496 -38.71 14.57 60.54
CA GLN A 496 -40.15 14.39 60.69
C GLN A 496 -40.49 13.53 61.93
N SER A 497 -39.69 12.50 62.23
CA SER A 497 -39.81 11.75 63.49
C SER A 497 -39.49 12.64 64.71
N LEU A 498 -38.56 13.57 64.52
CA LEU A 498 -38.32 14.63 65.52
C LEU A 498 -39.48 15.66 65.56
N GLN A 499 -40.13 15.93 64.44
CA GLN A 499 -41.38 16.68 64.38
C GLN A 499 -42.62 15.90 64.80
N THR A 500 -42.69 14.60 64.38
CA THR A 500 -43.89 13.76 64.62
C THR A 500 -43.89 13.10 65.99
N GLN A 501 -42.85 13.18 66.74
CA GLN A 501 -43.07 13.10 68.23
C GLN A 501 -43.99 14.28 68.68
N THR A 502 -44.24 15.22 67.75
CA THR A 502 -45.13 16.36 67.96
C THR A 502 -46.48 16.21 67.19
N GLU A 503 -46.53 15.48 66.14
CA GLU A 503 -47.79 15.32 65.35
C GLU A 503 -47.91 13.89 64.76
N LEU A 504 -48.71 13.10 65.38
CA LEU A 504 -49.10 11.73 65.01
C LEU A 504 -50.39 11.83 64.21
N VAL A 505 -50.38 11.92 62.95
CA VAL A 505 -51.45 11.55 61.99
C VAL A 505 -51.09 12.03 60.57
N ASP A 506 -50.53 11.26 59.76
CA ASP A 506 -50.83 11.18 58.34
C ASP A 506 -49.99 10.05 57.65
N GLN A 507 -50.37 8.86 57.88
CA GLN A 507 -49.88 7.71 57.14
C GLN A 507 -50.98 7.14 56.30
N LYS A 508 -50.77 7.10 55.00
CA LYS A 508 -51.17 6.07 54.06
C LYS A 508 -51.42 6.61 52.67
N ASN A 509 -50.45 6.73 51.84
CA ASN A 509 -50.75 6.71 50.38
C ASN A 509 -49.46 6.87 49.49
N GLN A 510 -48.54 6.01 49.58
CA GLN A 510 -47.47 6.00 48.56
C GLN A 510 -46.77 4.67 48.37
N GLU A 511 -47.46 3.63 47.95
CA GLU A 511 -46.82 2.32 47.80
C GLU A 511 -46.94 1.67 46.39
N ASN A 512 -47.52 2.33 45.41
CA ASN A 512 -47.88 1.67 44.16
C ASN A 512 -47.11 2.06 42.89
N GLU A 513 -46.08 2.89 42.97
CA GLU A 513 -45.53 3.47 41.74
C GLU A 513 -44.32 2.76 41.11
N ARG A 514 -43.67 1.79 41.77
CA ARG A 514 -42.36 1.30 41.31
C ARG A 514 -42.34 0.19 40.27
N VAL A 515 -43.45 -0.44 39.97
CA VAL A 515 -43.46 -1.65 39.15
C VAL A 515 -43.64 -1.38 37.64
N LEU A 516 -44.13 -0.22 37.26
CA LEU A 516 -44.58 0.07 35.88
C LEU A 516 -43.47 0.36 34.86
N PHE A 517 -42.34 0.88 35.29
CA PHE A 517 -41.29 1.37 34.37
C PHE A 517 -40.25 0.34 33.92
N SER A 518 -40.28 -0.87 34.46
CA SER A 518 -39.28 -1.92 34.10
C SER A 518 -39.73 -2.85 32.98
N VAL A 519 -40.99 -2.76 32.54
CA VAL A 519 -41.59 -3.71 31.60
C VAL A 519 -42.00 -3.11 30.28
N PHE A 520 -42.15 -1.78 30.20
CA PHE A 520 -42.67 -1.07 29.02
C PHE A 520 -41.73 0.07 28.56
N PRO A 521 -41.73 0.39 27.26
CA PRO A 521 -41.11 1.63 26.77
C PRO A 521 -41.62 2.84 27.56
N SER A 522 -40.72 3.78 27.86
CA SER A 522 -40.98 4.90 28.80
C SER A 522 -42.20 5.78 28.44
N ALA A 523 -42.51 5.88 27.16
CA ALA A 523 -43.70 6.58 26.67
C ALA A 523 -45.02 5.86 27.09
N ILE A 524 -45.00 4.55 26.99
CA ILE A 524 -46.15 3.68 27.31
C ILE A 524 -46.35 3.58 28.83
N ALA A 525 -45.27 3.47 29.58
CA ALA A 525 -45.29 3.39 31.06
C ALA A 525 -45.95 4.66 31.67
N ARG A 526 -45.68 5.85 31.16
CA ARG A 526 -46.29 7.11 31.59
C ARG A 526 -47.80 7.21 31.33
N ARG A 527 -48.28 6.59 30.27
CA ARG A 527 -49.71 6.56 29.92
C ARG A 527 -50.49 5.60 30.81
N LEU A 528 -49.90 4.46 31.14
CA LEU A 528 -50.45 3.52 32.12
C LEU A 528 -50.54 4.15 33.52
N GLN A 529 -49.58 4.98 33.90
CA GLN A 529 -49.57 5.69 35.19
C GLN A 529 -50.69 6.73 35.26
N ARG A 530 -51.09 7.32 34.14
CA ARG A 530 -52.23 8.21 34.04
C ARG A 530 -53.60 7.52 34.02
N GLY A 531 -53.58 6.16 34.16
CA GLY A 531 -54.84 5.38 34.18
C GLY A 531 -55.34 4.97 32.80
N GLU A 532 -54.55 5.17 31.73
CA GLU A 532 -54.92 4.71 30.38
C GLU A 532 -54.73 3.17 30.32
N THR A 533 -55.86 2.46 30.18
CA THR A 533 -55.85 0.99 30.11
C THR A 533 -55.88 0.44 28.69
N GLN A 534 -56.06 1.27 27.68
CA GLN A 534 -56.07 0.89 26.28
C GLN A 534 -55.10 1.84 25.50
N ILE A 535 -53.93 1.32 25.18
CA ILE A 535 -52.96 2.08 24.39
C ILE A 535 -52.77 1.37 23.05
N ALA A 536 -53.22 2.03 21.98
CA ALA A 536 -52.98 1.63 20.61
C ALA A 536 -52.65 2.89 19.80
N GLU A 537 -51.60 2.84 19.03
CA GLU A 537 -51.14 3.96 18.21
C GLU A 537 -50.93 3.49 16.77
N GLU A 538 -51.40 4.27 15.85
CA GLU A 538 -51.12 4.10 14.43
C GLU A 538 -49.79 4.79 14.11
N VAL A 539 -48.82 3.99 13.63
CA VAL A 539 -47.50 4.48 13.25
C VAL A 539 -47.39 4.38 11.75
N ASN A 540 -47.31 5.54 11.12
CA ASN A 540 -47.31 5.62 9.68
C ASN A 540 -45.90 5.52 9.09
N ASN A 541 -45.78 4.87 7.93
CA ASN A 541 -44.59 4.83 7.10
C ASN A 541 -43.35 4.28 7.81
N VAL A 542 -43.45 3.05 8.30
CA VAL A 542 -42.35 2.29 8.87
C VAL A 542 -41.94 1.15 7.95
N ALA A 543 -40.71 0.68 8.08
CA ALA A 543 -40.24 -0.52 7.41
C ALA A 543 -40.21 -1.70 8.38
N VAL A 544 -40.95 -2.75 8.05
CA VAL A 544 -41.05 -3.99 8.82
C VAL A 544 -40.18 -5.07 8.17
N LEU A 545 -39.34 -5.70 8.97
CA LEU A 545 -38.49 -6.81 8.58
C LEU A 545 -38.91 -8.07 9.34
N PHE A 546 -39.15 -9.14 8.60
CA PHE A 546 -39.22 -10.50 9.10
C PHE A 546 -38.04 -11.29 8.60
N ALA A 547 -37.29 -11.87 9.52
CA ALA A 547 -36.19 -12.78 9.20
C ALA A 547 -36.44 -14.17 9.82
N ASP A 548 -36.56 -15.16 8.97
CA ASP A 548 -36.82 -16.55 9.34
C ASP A 548 -35.52 -17.36 9.19
N LEU A 549 -35.10 -18.02 10.27
CA LEU A 549 -33.85 -18.74 10.35
C LEU A 549 -34.01 -20.22 9.93
N LYS A 550 -33.78 -20.48 8.64
CA LYS A 550 -33.86 -21.84 8.09
C LYS A 550 -32.66 -22.70 8.49
N GLY A 551 -32.96 -23.94 8.74
CA GLY A 551 -32.00 -24.93 9.20
C GLY A 551 -31.89 -25.03 10.73
N PHE A 552 -32.46 -24.07 11.45
CA PHE A 552 -32.39 -24.04 12.92
C PHE A 552 -33.13 -25.25 13.56
N SER A 553 -34.31 -25.57 13.06
CA SER A 553 -35.04 -26.76 13.57
C SER A 553 -34.27 -28.07 13.36
N ARG A 554 -33.48 -28.19 12.28
CA ARG A 554 -32.57 -29.32 12.07
C ARG A 554 -31.38 -29.28 13.03
N LEU A 555 -30.83 -28.10 13.28
CA LEU A 555 -29.73 -27.92 14.21
C LEU A 555 -30.16 -28.25 15.63
N VAL A 556 -31.33 -27.80 16.08
CA VAL A 556 -31.93 -28.09 17.39
C VAL A 556 -32.11 -29.61 17.63
N SER A 557 -32.40 -30.37 16.57
CA SER A 557 -32.50 -31.83 16.68
C SER A 557 -31.17 -32.54 16.99
N THR A 558 -30.04 -31.84 16.83
CA THR A 558 -28.68 -32.36 17.10
C THR A 558 -28.06 -31.78 18.36
N LEU A 559 -28.68 -30.80 19.00
CA LEU A 559 -28.20 -30.11 20.20
C LEU A 559 -29.12 -30.37 21.39
N SER A 560 -28.60 -30.17 22.59
CA SER A 560 -29.45 -30.13 23.81
C SER A 560 -30.33 -28.87 23.80
N ALA A 561 -31.42 -28.89 24.59
CA ALA A 561 -32.30 -27.71 24.71
C ALA A 561 -31.57 -26.47 25.23
N TYR A 562 -30.59 -26.63 26.13
CA TYR A 562 -29.78 -25.53 26.64
C TYR A 562 -28.83 -24.98 25.58
N GLU A 563 -28.12 -25.84 24.86
CA GLU A 563 -27.24 -25.42 23.75
C GLU A 563 -28.03 -24.73 22.63
N SER A 564 -29.21 -25.27 22.29
CA SER A 564 -30.08 -24.67 21.27
C SER A 564 -30.51 -23.26 21.67
N LEU A 565 -30.88 -23.04 22.93
CA LEU A 565 -31.25 -21.74 23.46
C LEU A 565 -30.02 -20.80 23.48
N THR A 566 -28.86 -21.29 23.84
CA THR A 566 -27.61 -20.51 23.86
C THR A 566 -27.24 -20.05 22.43
N VAL A 567 -27.28 -20.96 21.46
CA VAL A 567 -27.02 -20.64 20.06
C VAL A 567 -28.02 -19.62 19.52
N LEU A 568 -29.30 -19.75 19.85
CA LEU A 568 -30.31 -18.79 19.44
C LEU A 568 -30.09 -17.42 20.08
N ASN A 569 -29.80 -17.39 21.38
CA ASN A 569 -29.54 -16.16 22.11
C ASN A 569 -28.29 -15.44 21.61
N ASP A 570 -27.18 -16.16 21.34
CA ASP A 570 -25.93 -15.62 20.79
C ASP A 570 -26.22 -14.96 19.42
N LEU A 571 -26.96 -15.67 18.57
CA LEU A 571 -27.30 -15.16 17.23
C LEU A 571 -28.27 -13.99 17.29
N VAL A 572 -29.34 -14.11 18.08
CA VAL A 572 -30.34 -13.05 18.24
C VAL A 572 -29.72 -11.83 18.92
N GLY A 573 -28.88 -12.03 19.93
CA GLY A 573 -28.13 -10.93 20.57
C GLY A 573 -27.22 -10.19 19.57
N SER A 574 -26.56 -10.91 18.68
CA SER A 574 -25.77 -10.30 17.61
C SER A 574 -26.64 -9.54 16.61
N PHE A 575 -27.85 -9.98 16.36
CA PHE A 575 -28.82 -9.23 15.54
C PHE A 575 -29.34 -7.99 16.28
N ASP A 576 -29.52 -8.10 17.61
CA ASP A 576 -29.95 -6.97 18.43
C ASP A 576 -28.87 -5.87 18.44
N ASP A 577 -27.59 -6.24 18.67
CA ASP A 577 -26.45 -5.31 18.58
C ASP A 577 -26.35 -4.65 17.20
N LEU A 578 -26.61 -5.42 16.14
CA LEU A 578 -26.62 -4.93 14.79
C LEU A 578 -27.82 -3.99 14.54
N SER A 579 -28.99 -4.30 15.09
CA SER A 579 -30.21 -3.51 14.92
C SER A 579 -30.03 -2.09 15.46
N GLU A 580 -29.34 -1.91 16.58
CA GLU A 580 -29.03 -0.60 17.15
C GLU A 580 -28.16 0.26 16.21
N GLN A 581 -27.21 -0.35 15.51
CA GLN A 581 -26.32 0.35 14.57
C GLN A 581 -27.08 0.92 13.38
N PHE A 582 -28.13 0.24 12.94
CA PHE A 582 -28.95 0.65 11.80
C PHE A 582 -30.20 1.45 12.23
N GLY A 583 -30.43 1.62 13.52
CA GLY A 583 -31.63 2.28 14.04
C GLY A 583 -32.90 1.49 13.75
N VAL A 584 -32.76 0.17 13.70
CA VAL A 584 -33.87 -0.78 13.55
C VAL A 584 -34.24 -1.29 14.95
N GLU A 585 -35.51 -1.28 15.28
CA GLU A 585 -35.99 -1.67 16.60
C GLU A 585 -36.51 -3.11 16.56
N LYS A 586 -35.95 -3.96 17.41
CA LYS A 586 -36.50 -5.29 17.61
C LYS A 586 -37.86 -5.22 18.31
N VAL A 587 -38.84 -5.85 17.75
CA VAL A 587 -40.16 -5.99 18.38
C VAL A 587 -40.21 -7.24 19.24
N LYS A 588 -39.93 -8.38 18.65
CA LYS A 588 -39.90 -9.69 19.33
C LYS A 588 -39.21 -10.77 18.52
N THR A 589 -38.87 -11.85 19.18
CA THR A 589 -38.47 -13.10 18.53
C THR A 589 -39.54 -14.16 18.78
N ILE A 590 -40.02 -14.82 17.73
CA ILE A 590 -41.05 -15.85 17.79
C ILE A 590 -40.43 -17.16 17.26
N GLY A 591 -39.96 -18.03 18.17
CA GLY A 591 -39.25 -19.23 17.75
C GLY A 591 -37.94 -18.86 17.02
N ASP A 592 -37.84 -19.23 15.76
CA ASP A 592 -36.72 -18.95 14.87
C ASP A 592 -36.94 -17.69 13.97
N ASN A 593 -38.01 -16.95 14.22
CA ASN A 593 -38.35 -15.73 13.50
C ASN A 593 -37.97 -14.47 14.27
N TYR A 594 -37.23 -13.57 13.66
CA TYR A 594 -36.85 -12.27 14.18
C TYR A 594 -37.68 -11.18 13.53
N LEU A 595 -38.46 -10.45 14.35
CA LEU A 595 -39.31 -9.32 13.90
C LEU A 595 -38.72 -8.01 14.37
N ALA A 596 -38.47 -7.12 13.42
CA ALA A 596 -37.92 -5.80 13.69
C ALA A 596 -38.57 -4.73 12.82
N VAL A 597 -38.56 -3.50 13.28
CA VAL A 597 -39.18 -2.33 12.62
C VAL A 597 -38.21 -1.15 12.65
N CYS A 598 -38.12 -0.44 11.57
CA CYS A 598 -37.44 0.85 11.51
C CYS A 598 -38.46 1.97 11.42
N GLY A 599 -38.37 2.94 12.33
CA GLY A 599 -39.31 4.07 12.37
C GLY A 599 -40.40 3.95 13.41
N LEU A 600 -40.35 2.98 14.35
CA LEU A 600 -41.37 2.75 15.37
C LEU A 600 -41.33 3.82 16.48
N SER A 601 -40.21 3.95 17.18
CA SER A 601 -40.07 4.95 18.27
C SER A 601 -39.43 6.24 17.77
N VAL A 602 -38.53 6.15 16.79
CA VAL A 602 -37.89 7.30 16.13
C VAL A 602 -38.17 7.22 14.64
N PRO A 603 -38.89 8.16 14.06
CA PRO A 603 -39.15 8.16 12.64
C PRO A 603 -37.90 8.48 11.83
N TYR A 604 -37.58 7.65 10.85
CA TYR A 604 -36.46 7.82 9.92
C TYR A 604 -36.99 8.04 8.50
N LEU A 605 -36.47 9.04 7.80
CA LEU A 605 -36.80 9.29 6.39
C LEU A 605 -36.27 8.19 5.46
N ASP A 606 -35.19 7.55 5.88
CA ASP A 606 -34.48 6.50 5.15
C ASP A 606 -34.70 5.08 5.73
N HIS A 607 -35.87 4.89 6.39
CA HIS A 607 -36.22 3.63 7.08
C HIS A 607 -36.09 2.39 6.18
N ASP A 608 -36.48 2.49 4.90
CA ASP A 608 -36.40 1.40 3.94
C ASP A 608 -34.95 1.00 3.68
N LYS A 609 -34.10 2.00 3.46
CA LYS A 609 -32.67 1.78 3.24
C LYS A 609 -31.97 1.15 4.47
N ARG A 610 -32.25 1.71 5.65
CA ARG A 610 -31.69 1.20 6.91
C ARG A 610 -32.10 -0.25 7.15
N THR A 611 -33.36 -0.57 6.89
CA THR A 611 -33.90 -1.91 7.06
C THR A 611 -33.27 -2.88 6.04
N LEU A 612 -33.04 -2.45 4.81
CA LEU A 612 -32.39 -3.26 3.80
C LEU A 612 -30.91 -3.47 4.10
N ASP A 613 -30.19 -2.41 4.50
CA ASP A 613 -28.81 -2.50 4.92
C ASP A 613 -28.64 -3.44 6.12
N PHE A 614 -29.54 -3.32 7.12
CA PHE A 614 -29.60 -4.23 8.24
C PHE A 614 -29.79 -5.69 7.80
N ALA A 615 -30.70 -5.94 6.86
CA ALA A 615 -30.94 -7.28 6.31
C ALA A 615 -29.69 -7.85 5.59
N ILE A 616 -28.96 -7.03 4.86
CA ILE A 616 -27.71 -7.41 4.20
C ILE A 616 -26.66 -7.80 5.25
N GLU A 617 -26.54 -6.99 6.29
CA GLU A 617 -25.56 -7.23 7.35
C GLU A 617 -25.96 -8.43 8.24
N MET A 618 -27.25 -8.65 8.51
CA MET A 618 -27.72 -9.88 9.16
C MET A 618 -27.29 -11.13 8.40
N GLN A 619 -27.38 -11.10 7.07
CA GLN A 619 -26.92 -12.23 6.24
C GLN A 619 -25.40 -12.38 6.26
N ALA A 620 -24.66 -11.27 6.26
CA ALA A 620 -23.21 -11.29 6.37
C ALA A 620 -22.76 -11.84 7.74
N LEU A 621 -23.44 -11.41 8.80
CA LEU A 621 -23.22 -11.90 10.17
C LEU A 621 -23.49 -13.39 10.27
N LEU A 622 -24.63 -13.86 9.73
CA LEU A 622 -24.96 -15.29 9.77
C LEU A 622 -23.95 -16.14 8.99
N ARG A 623 -23.45 -15.65 7.87
CA ARG A 623 -22.38 -16.35 7.13
C ARG A 623 -21.12 -16.51 7.98
N ARG A 624 -20.71 -15.46 8.71
CA ARG A 624 -19.57 -15.52 9.64
C ARG A 624 -19.85 -16.51 10.77
N PHE A 625 -21.02 -16.42 11.37
CA PHE A 625 -21.47 -17.31 12.44
C PHE A 625 -21.46 -18.79 12.01
N ASN A 626 -21.92 -19.07 10.79
CA ASN A 626 -21.87 -20.41 10.20
C ASN A 626 -20.43 -20.94 10.03
N ILE A 627 -19.53 -20.09 9.54
CA ILE A 627 -18.12 -20.44 9.35
C ILE A 627 -17.45 -20.72 10.72
N GLU A 628 -17.71 -19.86 11.70
CA GLU A 628 -17.11 -19.97 13.04
C GLU A 628 -17.58 -21.18 13.83
N ARG A 629 -18.86 -21.53 13.68
CA ARG A 629 -19.49 -22.59 14.45
C ARG A 629 -19.69 -23.90 13.67
N GLY A 630 -19.39 -23.90 12.37
CA GLY A 630 -19.60 -25.07 11.51
C GLY A 630 -21.07 -25.38 11.21
N TYR A 631 -21.96 -24.38 11.28
CA TYR A 631 -23.39 -24.55 11.04
C TYR A 631 -23.76 -24.26 9.59
N GLN A 632 -24.94 -24.69 9.19
CA GLN A 632 -25.53 -24.45 7.85
C GLN A 632 -26.90 -23.78 8.01
N LEU A 633 -26.91 -22.61 8.61
CA LEU A 633 -28.11 -21.80 8.78
C LEU A 633 -28.20 -20.79 7.63
N SER A 634 -29.42 -20.44 7.27
CA SER A 634 -29.69 -19.38 6.28
C SER A 634 -30.87 -18.53 6.72
N LEU A 635 -30.86 -17.23 6.39
CA LEU A 635 -31.96 -16.35 6.64
C LEU A 635 -32.82 -16.21 5.39
N GLN A 636 -34.13 -16.25 5.59
CA GLN A 636 -35.14 -15.81 4.64
C GLN A 636 -35.68 -14.49 5.15
N ILE A 637 -35.42 -13.40 4.45
CA ILE A 637 -35.78 -12.07 4.93
C ILE A 637 -36.81 -11.45 3.99
N GLY A 638 -37.92 -11.01 4.57
CA GLY A 638 -38.95 -10.26 3.89
C GLY A 638 -39.06 -8.86 4.47
N ILE A 639 -39.12 -7.85 3.61
CA ILE A 639 -39.23 -6.44 4.00
C ILE A 639 -40.41 -5.80 3.27
N HIS A 640 -41.26 -5.13 4.04
CA HIS A 640 -42.36 -4.32 3.50
C HIS A 640 -42.49 -3.03 4.30
N SER A 641 -42.90 -1.97 3.63
CA SER A 641 -43.11 -0.67 4.24
C SER A 641 -44.53 -0.20 4.11
N GLY A 642 -45.03 0.36 5.18
CA GLY A 642 -46.40 0.87 5.29
C GLY A 642 -46.73 1.23 6.72
N ASP A 643 -48.02 1.37 6.98
CA ASP A 643 -48.55 1.77 8.28
C ASP A 643 -48.75 0.53 9.15
N ILE A 644 -48.54 0.69 10.46
CA ILE A 644 -48.79 -0.34 11.45
C ILE A 644 -49.55 0.22 12.63
N VAL A 645 -50.14 -0.66 13.41
CA VAL A 645 -50.69 -0.31 14.73
C VAL A 645 -49.76 -0.93 15.77
N ALA A 646 -49.22 -0.11 16.66
CA ALA A 646 -48.43 -0.55 17.79
C ALA A 646 -49.22 -0.32 19.07
N GLY A 647 -49.20 -1.27 20.01
CA GLY A 647 -50.01 -1.10 21.22
C GLY A 647 -49.86 -2.23 22.21
N ILE A 648 -50.70 -2.13 23.25
CA ILE A 648 -50.72 -3.05 24.36
C ILE A 648 -51.89 -4.02 24.26
N VAL A 649 -51.63 -5.32 24.38
CA VAL A 649 -52.63 -6.37 24.38
C VAL A 649 -52.51 -7.24 25.63
N GLY A 650 -53.68 -7.58 26.21
CA GLY A 650 -53.82 -8.47 27.37
C GLY A 650 -54.39 -7.76 28.58
N LYS A 651 -55.20 -8.51 29.37
CA LYS A 651 -55.83 -8.00 30.62
C LYS A 651 -55.02 -8.35 31.86
N SER A 652 -54.36 -9.52 31.87
CA SER A 652 -53.58 -10.03 33.01
C SER A 652 -52.08 -10.15 32.74
N ARG A 653 -51.72 -10.28 31.50
CA ARG A 653 -50.30 -10.19 31.01
C ARG A 653 -50.31 -9.24 29.82
N VAL A 654 -49.83 -8.08 30.06
CA VAL A 654 -49.81 -6.99 29.08
C VAL A 654 -48.53 -7.06 28.23
N VAL A 655 -48.67 -7.15 26.91
CA VAL A 655 -47.55 -7.25 25.99
C VAL A 655 -47.68 -6.11 24.97
N TYR A 656 -46.59 -5.42 24.72
CA TYR A 656 -46.46 -4.45 23.64
C TYR A 656 -46.12 -5.19 22.35
N ASP A 657 -46.92 -4.98 21.30
CA ASP A 657 -46.79 -5.65 20.01
C ASP A 657 -47.20 -4.76 18.86
N ILE A 658 -46.95 -5.20 17.62
CA ILE A 658 -47.34 -4.49 16.39
C ILE A 658 -48.25 -5.33 15.51
N TRP A 659 -49.20 -4.66 14.84
CA TRP A 659 -50.18 -5.30 13.93
C TRP A 659 -50.36 -4.46 12.68
N GLY A 660 -50.90 -5.07 11.65
CA GLY A 660 -51.30 -4.42 10.39
C GLY A 660 -50.96 -5.26 9.17
N ASP A 661 -51.50 -4.83 8.05
CA ASP A 661 -51.24 -5.50 6.76
C ASP A 661 -49.75 -5.42 6.39
N THR A 662 -49.05 -4.36 6.79
CA THR A 662 -47.62 -4.18 6.61
C THR A 662 -46.82 -5.32 7.27
N VAL A 663 -47.16 -5.69 8.50
CA VAL A 663 -46.53 -6.78 9.22
C VAL A 663 -46.82 -8.12 8.55
N LYS A 664 -48.05 -8.33 8.11
CA LYS A 664 -48.47 -9.55 7.41
C LYS A 664 -47.80 -9.68 6.05
N GLN A 665 -47.65 -8.60 5.31
CA GLN A 665 -46.99 -8.62 4.02
C GLN A 665 -45.48 -8.89 4.17
N ALA A 666 -44.80 -8.26 5.13
CA ALA A 666 -43.38 -8.56 5.43
C ALA A 666 -43.18 -10.04 5.80
N HIS A 667 -44.06 -10.60 6.60
CA HIS A 667 -44.07 -12.01 6.94
C HIS A 667 -44.29 -12.91 5.71
N THR A 668 -45.26 -12.60 4.86
CA THR A 668 -45.54 -13.36 3.63
C THR A 668 -44.33 -13.36 2.69
N LEU A 669 -43.68 -12.21 2.55
CA LEU A 669 -42.45 -12.07 1.76
C LEU A 669 -41.31 -12.93 2.34
N SER A 670 -41.15 -12.99 3.65
CA SER A 670 -40.12 -13.85 4.27
C SER A 670 -40.38 -15.32 4.00
N GLN A 671 -41.66 -15.78 4.04
CA GLN A 671 -42.03 -17.16 3.78
C GLN A 671 -41.82 -17.60 2.33
N SER A 672 -42.01 -16.68 1.37
CA SER A 672 -41.82 -16.91 -0.05
C SER A 672 -40.38 -16.69 -0.51
N CYS A 673 -39.54 -16.22 0.38
CA CYS A 673 -38.15 -15.88 0.11
C CYS A 673 -37.30 -17.15 -0.02
N PRO A 674 -36.44 -17.28 -1.06
CA PRO A 674 -35.46 -18.36 -1.12
C PRO A 674 -34.46 -18.31 0.07
N ALA A 675 -33.96 -19.47 0.48
CA ALA A 675 -32.99 -19.57 1.56
C ALA A 675 -31.73 -18.74 1.25
N GLY A 676 -31.34 -17.88 2.17
CA GLY A 676 -30.20 -16.97 2.00
C GLY A 676 -30.47 -15.74 1.14
N ALA A 677 -31.71 -15.41 0.83
CA ALA A 677 -32.08 -14.24 0.06
C ALA A 677 -32.79 -13.16 0.89
N VAL A 678 -32.89 -11.97 0.37
CA VAL A 678 -33.72 -10.86 0.87
C VAL A 678 -34.75 -10.52 -0.22
N VAL A 679 -35.99 -10.54 0.15
CA VAL A 679 -37.10 -10.19 -0.73
C VAL A 679 -37.81 -8.97 -0.19
N VAL A 680 -38.07 -8.01 -1.06
CA VAL A 680 -38.75 -6.77 -0.71
C VAL A 680 -40.03 -6.63 -1.49
N SER A 681 -40.97 -5.88 -0.95
CA SER A 681 -42.22 -5.53 -1.66
C SER A 681 -41.96 -4.51 -2.77
N GLU A 682 -42.95 -4.34 -3.65
CA GLU A 682 -42.94 -3.33 -4.70
C GLU A 682 -42.70 -1.92 -4.16
N VAL A 683 -43.29 -1.59 -3.01
CA VAL A 683 -43.13 -0.26 -2.37
C VAL A 683 -41.68 -0.01 -1.98
N VAL A 684 -41.03 -0.99 -1.36
CA VAL A 684 -39.63 -0.88 -0.93
C VAL A 684 -38.72 -0.92 -2.15
N HIS A 685 -38.99 -1.77 -3.13
CA HIS A 685 -38.25 -1.83 -4.39
C HIS A 685 -38.23 -0.46 -5.07
N HIS A 686 -39.37 0.15 -5.29
CA HIS A 686 -39.47 1.43 -6.01
C HIS A 686 -38.75 2.59 -5.31
N ARG A 687 -38.65 2.53 -3.98
CA ARG A 687 -37.89 3.53 -3.21
C ARG A 687 -36.39 3.30 -3.22
N LEU A 688 -35.96 2.07 -3.52
CA LEU A 688 -34.55 1.68 -3.39
C LEU A 688 -33.91 1.20 -4.71
N GLU A 689 -34.64 1.18 -5.82
CA GLU A 689 -34.16 0.71 -7.12
C GLU A 689 -32.94 1.49 -7.65
N ASP A 690 -32.79 2.74 -7.27
CA ASP A 690 -31.65 3.56 -7.64
C ASP A 690 -30.37 3.16 -6.89
N LEU A 691 -30.49 2.62 -5.69
CA LEU A 691 -29.37 2.31 -4.79
C LEU A 691 -28.97 0.83 -4.81
N TYR A 692 -29.91 -0.06 -5.13
CA TYR A 692 -29.72 -1.50 -5.12
C TYR A 692 -30.22 -2.13 -6.42
N SER A 693 -29.66 -3.27 -6.77
CA SER A 693 -30.12 -4.06 -7.90
C SER A 693 -31.04 -5.16 -7.40
N PHE A 694 -32.19 -5.26 -8.04
CA PHE A 694 -33.20 -6.26 -7.73
C PHE A 694 -33.54 -7.07 -8.98
N GLU A 695 -34.05 -8.26 -8.78
CA GLU A 695 -34.67 -9.07 -9.81
C GLU A 695 -36.09 -9.45 -9.40
N SER A 696 -37.00 -9.59 -10.33
CA SER A 696 -38.36 -9.98 -10.05
C SER A 696 -38.39 -11.37 -9.40
N ALA A 697 -38.97 -11.46 -8.22
CA ALA A 697 -39.20 -12.71 -7.52
C ALA A 697 -40.63 -13.15 -7.72
N HIS A 698 -40.85 -14.32 -8.29
CA HIS A 698 -42.16 -14.92 -8.42
C HIS A 698 -42.54 -15.54 -7.07
N GLY A 699 -43.31 -14.88 -6.24
CA GLY A 699 -43.85 -15.36 -4.99
C GLY A 699 -45.20 -16.03 -5.18
N ALA A 700 -45.52 -16.98 -4.32
CA ALA A 700 -46.87 -17.57 -4.22
C ALA A 700 -47.83 -16.55 -3.63
N GLY A 701 -48.62 -15.85 -4.46
CA GLY A 701 -49.64 -14.86 -4.07
C GLY A 701 -49.60 -13.64 -4.98
N ASP A 702 -50.68 -12.86 -4.98
CA ASP A 702 -50.89 -11.67 -5.83
C ASP A 702 -49.95 -10.47 -5.51
N VAL A 703 -48.90 -10.69 -4.75
CA VAL A 703 -47.96 -9.60 -4.35
C VAL A 703 -46.71 -9.65 -5.21
N GLN A 704 -46.50 -8.65 -6.03
CA GLN A 704 -45.28 -8.42 -6.79
C GLN A 704 -44.13 -8.21 -5.79
N SER A 705 -43.11 -9.02 -5.92
CA SER A 705 -41.97 -9.02 -4.98
C SER A 705 -40.65 -9.01 -5.72
N TRP A 706 -39.61 -8.52 -5.06
CA TRP A 706 -38.31 -8.27 -5.66
C TRP A 706 -37.19 -8.84 -4.80
N ARG A 707 -36.33 -9.63 -5.41
CA ARG A 707 -35.16 -10.20 -4.72
C ARG A 707 -33.95 -9.29 -4.89
N LEU A 708 -33.29 -8.98 -3.80
CA LEU A 708 -32.05 -8.24 -3.81
C LEU A 708 -30.93 -9.08 -4.46
N THR A 709 -30.21 -8.49 -5.42
CA THR A 709 -29.05 -9.12 -6.09
C THR A 709 -27.71 -8.48 -5.69
N SER A 710 -27.66 -7.17 -5.62
CA SER A 710 -26.46 -6.45 -5.19
C SER A 710 -26.76 -4.99 -4.82
N ALA A 711 -25.89 -4.36 -4.04
CA ALA A 711 -25.88 -2.90 -3.92
C ALA A 711 -25.26 -2.29 -5.19
N LYS A 712 -25.86 -1.23 -5.73
CA LYS A 712 -25.26 -0.47 -6.83
C LYS A 712 -24.11 0.35 -6.30
N VAL A 713 -22.94 0.22 -6.91
CA VAL A 713 -21.81 1.11 -6.61
C VAL A 713 -22.13 2.47 -7.20
N VAL A 714 -22.59 3.39 -6.37
CA VAL A 714 -22.74 4.80 -6.76
C VAL A 714 -21.31 5.33 -6.93
N ALA A 715 -20.86 5.52 -8.18
CA ALA A 715 -19.66 6.27 -8.48
C ALA A 715 -19.86 7.68 -7.92
N SER A 716 -19.12 8.00 -6.85
CA SER A 716 -19.10 9.35 -6.30
C SER A 716 -18.55 10.29 -7.37
N LEU A 717 -19.40 11.09 -7.97
CA LEU A 717 -18.98 12.29 -8.66
C LEU A 717 -18.41 13.24 -7.60
N SER A 718 -17.11 13.40 -7.67
CA SER A 718 -16.32 14.40 -6.95
C SER A 718 -16.69 15.81 -7.37
#